data_c3cc82cc9895ba4e7ae82b46a83e7c43
#
_entry.id   c3cc82cc9895ba4e7ae82b46a83e7c43
#
_cell.length_a   1.000
_cell.length_b   1.000
_cell.length_c   1.000
_cell.angle_alpha   90.00
_cell.angle_beta   90.00
_cell.angle_gamma   90.00
#
_symmetry.space_group_name_H-M   'P 1'
#
loop_
_entity.id
_entity.type
_entity.pdbx_description
1 polymer ?
#
loop_
_entity_poly.entity_id
_entity_poly.type
_entity_poly.pdbx_seq_one_letter_code
_entity_poly.pdbx_strand_id
1 'polypeptide(L)'
;MGKWKKLIAIGLAVSMIMPSCIPQTLWAAEFSADDSVSVKEEFADGTEEEQLSENIRMQEFETGETDADNDMSFLSPDTDNSEQSEQKEADTDQVAEGITMQLYSEGKLEKVYVIPYADIDAATAPAALNGKSGYIFKEWNTKDDGTGDVYKPGDSLKNLLISVNPEVQNQEETAKITENTVDSEQSIENSVNVDAEKVRNSQQTVDSEEGVSAETAEATEVAVDIEQTKSTEELSGTSSADILNAESKNTVTLYAIWGKASVYKITYKLNKGKNNSSNPKTYTVKDEIKLKNPTRSGYHFAGWYTDSKYKQKIDVIKKGTTGALTLYAKWTKEISPSAKAASLTSIKGIKAKTIAASAIVSNYVKSADSYYYLVYVDSNTGKVKKAVAKVKKPETAKAQITFKLGISGHPEYAQGKFAVGVKKSKTVYTVISSKSYVRNPEKLSGNTAAYFVPKTKKGIQATNINEVTGTKSKTVFFNLYISDLLRKDSGVEAYKYNGKTYYFNSLHGYRYLVQQCNTKGIQVTAQISIDKNTSTRNLTTGNSPYAETAYYGWNTDNSTSRQTMEAMFAYLGEKFGSNSCYISNWILGNEVNSTSAYYYVGKVSFSKFISMYSEAFRCLYNAVRSSRESSKVFICLDNCWNQKNAFSVCYSAKSTLDSFAAKLSGMQKGVNWNLAYHAYNQPLSDSRFWSGANASLFTNDANSTTFITMRNIETLTNYVKNKYGSNTRIILSEQGFSSASGGQANQAAALALAYYKAACNPMIDAFIIRSYKDEAHEVSQGLAMGLKDTNGRKKTSYNVFTNMDSSNSLKYTEKVLNSQVGNWKAKVPGYTAKRVSSMYRN
;
A
#
# COMPACT_ATOMS: atom_id res chain seq x y z
N MET A 1 54.54 17.73 28.53
CA MET A 1 53.55 17.20 27.53
C MET A 1 53.00 15.84 27.91
N GLY A 2 53.73 14.97 28.57
CA GLY A 2 53.21 13.59 28.88
C GLY A 2 52.16 13.48 30.00
N LYS A 3 52.14 14.35 30.98
CA LYS A 3 51.20 14.34 32.10
C LYS A 3 49.81 14.90 31.73
N TRP A 4 49.73 15.81 30.81
CA TRP A 4 48.47 16.40 30.34
C TRP A 4 47.68 15.45 29.41
N LYS A 5 48.41 14.69 28.57
CA LYS A 5 47.73 13.66 27.74
C LYS A 5 47.09 12.55 28.58
N LYS A 6 47.68 12.17 29.73
CA LYS A 6 47.07 11.21 30.64
C LYS A 6 45.85 11.75 31.40
N LEU A 7 45.87 13.03 31.77
CA LEU A 7 44.70 13.66 32.41
C LEU A 7 43.51 13.86 31.44
N ILE A 8 43.79 14.16 30.20
CA ILE A 8 42.74 14.24 29.17
C ILE A 8 42.17 12.85 28.86
N ALA A 9 43.02 11.82 28.79
CA ALA A 9 42.59 10.44 28.61
C ALA A 9 41.77 9.90 29.77
N ILE A 10 42.12 10.23 31.01
CA ILE A 10 41.39 9.85 32.23
C ILE A 10 40.06 10.62 32.32
N GLY A 11 40.03 11.92 31.96
CA GLY A 11 38.77 12.69 31.89
C GLY A 11 37.84 12.18 30.83
N LEU A 12 38.34 11.73 29.69
CA LEU A 12 37.57 11.15 28.61
C LEU A 12 37.08 9.72 28.96
N ALA A 13 37.90 8.91 29.62
CA ALA A 13 37.51 7.56 30.04
C ALA A 13 36.40 7.56 31.12
N VAL A 14 36.44 8.52 32.04
CA VAL A 14 35.44 8.68 33.09
C VAL A 14 34.13 9.25 32.57
N SER A 15 34.17 10.06 31.50
CA SER A 15 32.96 10.69 30.94
C SER A 15 32.09 9.77 30.10
N MET A 16 32.53 8.53 29.81
CA MET A 16 31.84 7.67 28.88
C MET A 16 31.55 6.26 29.41
N ILE A 17 31.88 5.95 30.64
CA ILE A 17 31.41 4.73 31.30
C ILE A 17 30.04 5.04 31.91
N MET A 18 29.04 4.99 31.09
CA MET A 18 27.66 4.90 31.52
C MET A 18 27.15 3.49 31.27
N PRO A 19 27.11 2.64 32.29
CA PRO A 19 26.23 1.50 32.21
C PRO A 19 24.81 2.03 32.37
N SER A 20 24.04 1.99 31.32
CA SER A 20 22.59 2.00 31.43
C SER A 20 22.15 0.66 32.05
N CYS A 21 22.72 0.30 33.19
CA CYS A 21 22.23 -0.78 34.01
C CYS A 21 21.24 -0.20 35.02
N ILE A 22 20.04 0.07 34.58
CA ILE A 22 18.87 -0.06 35.42
C ILE A 22 18.62 -1.57 35.47
N PRO A 23 18.63 -2.21 36.68
CA PRO A 23 18.25 -3.61 36.78
C PRO A 23 16.86 -3.80 36.18
N GLN A 24 16.70 -4.76 35.28
CA GLN A 24 15.47 -5.11 34.58
C GLN A 24 14.27 -5.37 35.52
N THR A 25 14.54 -5.54 36.84
CA THR A 25 13.54 -5.79 37.88
C THR A 25 12.70 -4.56 38.27
N LEU A 26 13.14 -3.34 37.97
CA LEU A 26 12.41 -2.13 38.37
C LEU A 26 11.27 -1.75 37.38
N TRP A 27 11.31 -2.20 36.15
CA TRP A 27 10.26 -1.92 35.16
C TRP A 27 8.93 -2.64 35.44
N ALA A 28 8.98 -3.80 36.06
CA ALA A 28 7.78 -4.57 36.40
C ALA A 28 7.10 -4.12 37.70
N ALA A 29 7.86 -3.49 38.60
CA ALA A 29 7.35 -3.09 39.92
C ALA A 29 6.72 -1.70 39.96
N GLU A 30 7.10 -0.76 39.09
CA GLU A 30 6.53 0.60 39.06
C GLU A 30 5.19 0.70 38.33
N PHE A 31 4.79 -0.33 37.57
CA PHE A 31 3.50 -0.37 36.87
C PHE A 31 2.39 -1.11 37.63
N SER A 32 2.67 -1.69 38.82
CA SER A 32 1.69 -2.45 39.59
C SER A 32 1.17 -1.77 40.87
N ALA A 33 1.57 -0.54 41.16
CA ALA A 33 1.09 0.19 42.34
C ALA A 33 0.54 1.54 41.96
N ASP A 34 -0.73 1.63 41.73
CA ASP A 34 -1.75 2.63 42.10
C ASP A 34 -2.86 2.66 41.06
N ASP A 35 -3.92 2.00 41.39
CA ASP A 35 -5.34 2.36 41.24
C ASP A 35 -6.21 1.11 41.49
N SER A 36 -6.31 0.72 42.73
CA SER A 36 -7.44 -0.06 43.21
C SER A 36 -8.09 0.64 44.40
N VAL A 37 -9.21 1.23 44.11
CA VAL A 37 -10.18 1.65 45.13
C VAL A 37 -10.61 0.42 45.90
N SER A 38 -10.47 0.52 47.21
CA SER A 38 -10.84 -0.46 48.23
C SER A 38 -12.33 -0.81 48.19
N VAL A 39 -12.63 -2.08 48.07
CA VAL A 39 -13.80 -2.69 48.74
C VAL A 39 -13.24 -3.84 49.60
N LYS A 40 -13.36 -3.67 50.91
CA LYS A 40 -13.13 -4.72 51.89
C LYS A 40 -14.24 -5.75 51.80
N GLU A 41 -13.90 -7.02 51.76
CA GLU A 41 -14.63 -8.05 52.49
C GLU A 41 -13.67 -9.17 52.90
N GLU A 42 -13.65 -9.43 54.19
CA GLU A 42 -12.99 -10.52 54.88
C GLU A 42 -13.58 -11.86 54.43
N PHE A 43 -12.74 -12.91 54.32
CA PHE A 43 -12.95 -14.17 55.11
C PHE A 43 -11.78 -15.15 54.92
N ALA A 44 -11.22 -15.49 56.03
CA ALA A 44 -10.57 -16.68 56.61
C ALA A 44 -10.12 -17.86 55.72
N ASP A 45 -8.87 -18.18 55.86
CA ASP A 45 -8.20 -19.41 56.38
C ASP A 45 -8.64 -20.78 55.84
N GLY A 46 -7.65 -21.59 55.42
CA GLY A 46 -7.83 -23.06 55.29
C GLY A 46 -6.84 -23.72 54.34
N THR A 47 -5.80 -24.23 54.98
CA THR A 47 -4.75 -25.15 54.60
C THR A 47 -5.16 -26.33 53.71
N GLU A 48 -4.14 -26.81 53.01
CA GLU A 48 -3.69 -28.21 52.80
C GLU A 48 -3.57 -28.72 51.35
N GLU A 49 -2.42 -29.26 51.14
CA GLU A 49 -1.86 -30.06 50.06
C GLU A 49 -2.76 -31.19 49.56
N GLU A 50 -2.65 -31.58 48.31
CA GLU A 50 -2.07 -32.89 47.92
C GLU A 50 -2.17 -33.15 46.41
N GLN A 51 -1.15 -33.82 45.94
CA GLN A 51 -0.82 -34.40 44.65
C GLN A 51 -1.89 -35.36 44.12
N LEU A 52 -1.90 -35.54 42.78
CA LEU A 52 -1.78 -36.84 42.08
C LEU A 52 -2.02 -36.63 40.56
N SER A 53 -1.04 -36.78 39.80
CA SER A 53 -0.53 -37.80 38.88
C SER A 53 -1.53 -38.49 37.91
N GLU A 54 -1.06 -38.53 36.68
CA GLU A 54 -1.05 -39.60 35.69
C GLU A 54 -2.17 -39.81 34.68
N ASN A 55 -1.69 -39.71 33.43
CA ASN A 55 -1.86 -40.64 32.28
C ASN A 55 -3.19 -40.79 31.58
N ILE A 56 -3.14 -40.65 30.26
CA ILE A 56 -3.30 -41.72 29.27
C ILE A 56 -3.26 -41.18 27.84
N ARG A 57 -2.23 -41.57 27.13
CA ARG A 57 -2.01 -42.25 25.87
C ARG A 57 -2.63 -41.72 24.55
N MET A 58 -1.64 -41.53 23.71
CA MET A 58 -1.66 -41.61 22.23
C MET A 58 -2.50 -42.73 21.62
N GLN A 59 -3.08 -42.47 20.47
CA GLN A 59 -3.10 -43.46 19.36
C GLN A 59 -3.00 -42.72 18.02
N GLU A 60 -1.94 -43.05 17.32
CA GLU A 60 -1.72 -42.88 15.89
C GLU A 60 -2.65 -43.83 15.11
N PHE A 61 -3.11 -43.42 13.93
CA PHE A 61 -3.30 -44.36 12.81
C PHE A 61 -3.02 -43.64 11.49
N GLU A 62 -2.18 -44.30 10.72
CA GLU A 62 -1.74 -43.99 9.37
C GLU A 62 -2.73 -44.42 8.30
N THR A 63 -2.61 -43.75 7.15
CA THR A 63 -2.66 -44.20 5.73
C THR A 63 -3.98 -44.61 5.10
N GLY A 64 -4.14 -44.10 3.88
CA GLY A 64 -4.91 -44.74 2.80
C GLY A 64 -5.43 -43.78 1.74
N GLU A 65 -4.68 -43.70 0.64
CA GLU A 65 -5.14 -43.16 -0.64
C GLU A 65 -6.30 -44.00 -1.19
N THR A 66 -7.26 -43.38 -1.88
CA THR A 66 -7.65 -43.77 -3.26
C THR A 66 -8.78 -42.87 -3.78
N ASP A 67 -8.73 -42.70 -5.09
CA ASP A 67 -9.58 -41.95 -6.01
C ASP A 67 -11.05 -42.42 -6.03
N ALA A 68 -11.86 -41.51 -6.51
CA ALA A 68 -12.88 -41.65 -7.56
C ALA A 68 -14.23 -41.00 -7.27
N ASP A 69 -14.56 -40.13 -8.18
CA ASP A 69 -15.86 -39.80 -8.82
C ASP A 69 -17.21 -40.14 -8.17
N ASN A 70 -18.04 -39.16 -8.36
CA ASN A 70 -19.49 -39.23 -8.70
C ASN A 70 -20.49 -38.61 -7.71
N ASP A 71 -20.99 -37.49 -8.14
CA ASP A 71 -22.40 -37.21 -8.50
C ASP A 71 -23.56 -37.51 -7.50
N MET A 72 -24.49 -36.58 -7.55
CA MET A 72 -25.91 -36.65 -7.14
C MET A 72 -26.35 -36.06 -5.79
N SER A 73 -26.96 -34.92 -5.92
CA SER A 73 -28.32 -34.45 -5.55
C SER A 73 -29.09 -34.99 -4.32
N PHE A 74 -29.98 -34.12 -3.89
CA PHE A 74 -31.18 -34.27 -3.02
C PHE A 74 -30.97 -33.89 -1.53
N LEU A 75 -31.82 -33.16 -0.85
CA LEU A 75 -33.25 -32.75 -0.81
C LEU A 75 -33.40 -31.76 0.36
N SER A 76 -34.37 -30.89 0.25
CA SER A 76 -34.99 -30.15 1.36
C SER A 76 -35.88 -31.06 2.21
N PRO A 77 -36.33 -30.62 3.36
CA PRO A 77 -37.80 -30.49 3.56
C PRO A 77 -38.21 -29.23 4.35
N ASP A 78 -39.25 -28.55 3.82
CA ASP A 78 -40.64 -28.44 4.34
C ASP A 78 -40.87 -28.01 5.78
N THR A 79 -41.76 -27.05 5.92
CA THR A 79 -43.10 -27.01 6.50
C THR A 79 -43.53 -25.56 6.67
N ASP A 80 -44.69 -25.10 6.50
CA ASP A 80 -46.07 -25.50 6.39
C ASP A 80 -46.94 -24.26 6.71
N ASN A 81 -48.15 -24.24 6.11
CA ASN A 81 -49.44 -23.68 6.52
C ASN A 81 -49.81 -22.26 6.06
N SER A 82 -50.84 -22.11 5.35
CA SER A 82 -52.22 -22.46 5.23
C SER A 82 -53.05 -21.28 4.73
N GLU A 83 -53.98 -21.63 3.78
CA GLU A 83 -55.36 -21.20 3.58
C GLU A 83 -55.67 -19.73 3.26
N GLN A 84 -56.18 -19.48 2.04
CA GLN A 84 -57.60 -19.38 1.80
C GLN A 84 -57.94 -19.24 0.32
N SER A 85 -58.88 -20.03 -0.11
CA SER A 85 -59.56 -20.07 -1.37
C SER A 85 -60.35 -18.83 -1.75
N GLU A 86 -60.29 -18.43 -3.04
CA GLU A 86 -61.51 -17.93 -3.73
C GLU A 86 -61.47 -18.31 -5.21
N GLN A 87 -62.47 -19.09 -5.57
CA GLN A 87 -62.82 -19.43 -6.93
C GLN A 87 -63.16 -18.19 -7.75
N LYS A 88 -62.62 -18.11 -8.97
CA LYS A 88 -63.23 -17.42 -10.06
C LYS A 88 -63.16 -18.30 -11.34
N GLU A 89 -64.23 -18.37 -11.92
CA GLU A 89 -64.73 -19.20 -13.05
C GLU A 89 -63.79 -19.14 -14.27
N ALA A 90 -63.74 -20.29 -14.92
CA ALA A 90 -63.15 -20.50 -16.22
C ALA A 90 -63.79 -19.59 -17.27
N ASP A 91 -62.99 -18.75 -17.87
CA ASP A 91 -63.36 -18.13 -19.14
C ASP A 91 -62.81 -19.00 -20.28
N THR A 92 -63.71 -19.44 -21.12
CA THR A 92 -63.50 -20.32 -22.27
C THR A 92 -62.55 -19.65 -23.23
N ASP A 93 -61.40 -20.29 -23.52
CA ASP A 93 -60.49 -19.94 -24.60
C ASP A 93 -61.23 -19.89 -25.93
N GLN A 94 -61.48 -18.67 -26.39
CA GLN A 94 -61.80 -18.47 -27.82
C GLN A 94 -60.50 -18.61 -28.59
N VAL A 95 -60.36 -19.71 -29.34
CA VAL A 95 -59.35 -19.85 -30.39
C VAL A 95 -59.50 -18.69 -31.34
N ALA A 96 -58.61 -17.77 -31.37
CA ALA A 96 -58.62 -16.62 -32.27
C ALA A 96 -58.68 -17.17 -33.74
N GLU A 97 -59.77 -16.88 -34.44
CA GLU A 97 -59.87 -17.21 -35.87
C GLU A 97 -58.78 -16.43 -36.61
N GLY A 98 -57.95 -17.14 -37.39
CA GLY A 98 -56.81 -16.56 -38.09
C GLY A 98 -56.34 -17.37 -39.28
N ILE A 99 -55.38 -16.87 -40.03
CA ILE A 99 -54.76 -17.56 -41.17
C ILE A 99 -53.54 -18.33 -40.68
N THR A 100 -53.46 -19.63 -40.98
CA THR A 100 -52.33 -20.47 -40.69
C THR A 100 -51.20 -20.26 -41.72
N MET A 101 -50.00 -19.83 -41.31
CA MET A 101 -48.82 -19.72 -42.18
C MET A 101 -47.86 -20.84 -41.85
N GLN A 102 -47.53 -21.67 -42.82
CA GLN A 102 -46.60 -22.78 -42.75
C GLN A 102 -45.32 -22.43 -43.46
N LEU A 103 -44.17 -22.65 -42.77
CA LEU A 103 -42.84 -22.41 -43.34
C LEU A 103 -42.16 -23.76 -43.64
N TYR A 104 -41.80 -23.94 -44.88
CA TYR A 104 -41.12 -25.15 -45.35
C TYR A 104 -39.68 -24.86 -45.79
N SER A 105 -38.81 -25.77 -45.54
CA SER A 105 -37.44 -25.78 -46.07
C SER A 105 -37.13 -27.19 -46.57
N GLU A 106 -36.83 -27.34 -47.85
CA GLU A 106 -36.48 -28.65 -48.48
C GLU A 106 -37.54 -29.75 -48.23
N GLY A 107 -38.79 -29.39 -48.36
CA GLY A 107 -39.92 -30.33 -48.18
C GLY A 107 -40.23 -30.66 -46.72
N LYS A 108 -39.53 -30.07 -45.75
CA LYS A 108 -39.77 -30.27 -44.31
C LYS A 108 -40.44 -29.02 -43.72
N LEU A 109 -41.52 -29.24 -42.99
CA LEU A 109 -42.16 -28.18 -42.21
C LEU A 109 -41.23 -27.74 -41.09
N GLU A 110 -40.80 -26.47 -41.09
CA GLU A 110 -39.87 -25.89 -40.11
C GLU A 110 -40.58 -25.11 -39.02
N LYS A 111 -41.70 -24.43 -39.36
CA LYS A 111 -42.48 -23.64 -38.40
C LYS A 111 -43.90 -23.36 -38.89
N VAL A 112 -44.82 -23.24 -37.94
CA VAL A 112 -46.23 -22.83 -38.21
C VAL A 112 -46.51 -21.57 -37.37
N TYR A 113 -47.21 -20.62 -38.00
CA TYR A 113 -47.71 -19.42 -37.30
C TYR A 113 -49.24 -19.35 -37.54
N VAL A 114 -50.00 -18.93 -36.58
CA VAL A 114 -51.39 -18.50 -36.74
C VAL A 114 -51.39 -16.96 -36.66
N ILE A 115 -51.85 -16.31 -37.72
CA ILE A 115 -51.92 -14.86 -37.80
C ILE A 115 -53.38 -14.49 -37.58
N PRO A 116 -53.76 -13.86 -36.47
CA PRO A 116 -55.11 -13.41 -36.19
C PRO A 116 -55.59 -12.46 -37.31
N TYR A 117 -56.90 -12.50 -37.65
CA TYR A 117 -57.40 -11.59 -38.67
C TYR A 117 -57.16 -10.12 -38.42
N ALA A 118 -57.11 -9.71 -37.15
CA ALA A 118 -56.79 -8.33 -36.75
C ALA A 118 -55.35 -7.91 -37.06
N ASP A 119 -54.41 -8.87 -37.20
CA ASP A 119 -52.97 -8.60 -37.38
C ASP A 119 -52.49 -8.73 -38.85
N ILE A 120 -53.39 -9.00 -39.78
CA ILE A 120 -53.06 -9.23 -41.18
C ILE A 120 -52.35 -8.00 -41.81
N ASP A 121 -52.74 -6.80 -41.44
CA ASP A 121 -52.17 -5.57 -41.98
C ASP A 121 -50.70 -5.36 -41.52
N ALA A 122 -50.37 -5.87 -40.37
CA ALA A 122 -49.03 -5.80 -39.78
C ALA A 122 -48.16 -7.02 -40.11
N ALA A 123 -48.73 -8.08 -40.71
CA ALA A 123 -48.02 -9.32 -40.94
C ALA A 123 -46.88 -9.18 -41.96
N THR A 124 -45.71 -9.65 -41.59
CA THR A 124 -44.52 -9.60 -42.45
C THR A 124 -43.87 -10.95 -42.63
N ALA A 125 -43.14 -11.11 -43.72
CA ALA A 125 -42.40 -12.33 -44.01
C ALA A 125 -41.36 -12.61 -42.89
N PRO A 126 -41.28 -13.82 -42.35
CA PRO A 126 -40.43 -14.19 -41.25
C PRO A 126 -38.93 -13.99 -41.53
N ALA A 127 -38.13 -13.86 -40.45
CA ALA A 127 -36.69 -13.81 -40.53
C ALA A 127 -36.08 -14.98 -41.33
N ALA A 128 -34.94 -14.77 -41.95
CA ALA A 128 -34.19 -15.77 -42.68
C ALA A 128 -33.92 -17.02 -41.85
N LEU A 129 -34.18 -18.21 -42.40
CA LEU A 129 -33.83 -19.46 -41.75
C LEU A 129 -32.30 -19.64 -41.65
N ASN A 130 -31.86 -20.14 -40.54
CA ASN A 130 -30.47 -20.55 -40.30
C ASN A 130 -30.34 -22.06 -40.37
N GLY A 131 -29.49 -22.62 -41.21
CA GLY A 131 -29.23 -24.04 -41.03
C GLY A 131 -28.76 -24.85 -42.22
N LYS A 132 -28.94 -24.45 -43.45
CA LYS A 132 -28.46 -25.24 -44.59
C LYS A 132 -26.95 -25.03 -44.80
N SER A 133 -26.14 -26.08 -44.54
CA SER A 133 -24.69 -26.06 -44.73
C SER A 133 -24.35 -25.83 -46.19
N GLY A 134 -23.49 -24.82 -46.48
CA GLY A 134 -23.05 -24.46 -47.82
C GLY A 134 -24.04 -23.65 -48.67
N TYR A 135 -25.16 -23.25 -48.09
CA TYR A 135 -26.16 -22.42 -48.74
C TYR A 135 -26.55 -21.21 -47.92
N ILE A 136 -26.94 -20.12 -48.59
CA ILE A 136 -27.51 -18.91 -47.97
C ILE A 136 -29.00 -18.88 -48.24
N PHE A 137 -29.78 -18.49 -47.24
CA PHE A 137 -31.18 -18.18 -47.43
C PHE A 137 -31.27 -16.97 -48.37
N LYS A 138 -32.09 -17.14 -49.46
CA LYS A 138 -32.33 -16.06 -50.42
C LYS A 138 -33.61 -15.30 -50.10
N GLU A 139 -34.69 -16.04 -50.01
CA GLU A 139 -36.04 -15.47 -49.93
C GLU A 139 -37.03 -16.54 -49.53
N TRP A 140 -38.20 -16.13 -49.12
CA TRP A 140 -39.41 -16.93 -49.05
C TRP A 140 -40.12 -16.90 -50.36
N ASN A 141 -40.72 -18.02 -50.79
CA ASN A 141 -41.43 -18.12 -52.03
C ASN A 141 -42.75 -18.91 -51.81
N THR A 142 -43.81 -18.59 -52.52
CA THR A 142 -45.08 -19.28 -52.40
C THR A 142 -45.07 -20.66 -53.07
N LYS A 143 -44.01 -21.00 -53.81
CA LYS A 143 -43.74 -22.30 -54.39
C LYS A 143 -42.38 -22.84 -54.05
N ASP A 144 -42.26 -24.15 -53.85
CA ASP A 144 -41.01 -24.82 -53.46
C ASP A 144 -39.94 -24.80 -54.55
N ASP A 145 -40.33 -24.66 -55.83
CA ASP A 145 -39.42 -24.55 -56.96
C ASP A 145 -38.88 -23.11 -57.18
N GLY A 146 -39.37 -22.13 -56.37
CA GLY A 146 -38.97 -20.74 -56.47
C GLY A 146 -39.63 -19.95 -57.63
N THR A 147 -40.64 -20.50 -58.27
CA THR A 147 -41.38 -19.85 -59.45
C THR A 147 -42.59 -19.05 -58.97
N GLY A 148 -42.93 -19.07 -57.68
CA GLY A 148 -44.04 -18.29 -57.11
C GLY A 148 -43.63 -16.88 -56.70
N ASP A 149 -44.52 -16.23 -55.93
CA ASP A 149 -44.28 -14.88 -55.40
C ASP A 149 -43.16 -14.88 -54.38
N VAL A 150 -42.34 -13.84 -54.47
CA VAL A 150 -41.09 -13.68 -53.68
C VAL A 150 -41.32 -12.73 -52.51
N TYR A 151 -40.92 -13.15 -51.31
CA TYR A 151 -40.92 -12.32 -50.08
C TYR A 151 -39.56 -12.34 -49.40
N LYS A 152 -39.00 -11.19 -49.11
CA LYS A 152 -37.82 -11.05 -48.27
C LYS A 152 -38.22 -10.92 -46.82
N PRO A 153 -37.38 -11.31 -45.87
CA PRO A 153 -37.65 -11.08 -44.44
C PRO A 153 -38.05 -9.61 -44.19
N GLY A 154 -39.22 -9.42 -43.57
CA GLY A 154 -39.80 -8.10 -43.32
C GLY A 154 -40.72 -7.55 -44.41
N ASP A 155 -40.83 -8.19 -45.58
CA ASP A 155 -41.83 -7.77 -46.61
C ASP A 155 -43.25 -8.02 -46.09
N SER A 156 -44.18 -7.12 -46.43
CA SER A 156 -45.63 -7.29 -46.06
C SER A 156 -46.22 -8.52 -46.70
N LEU A 157 -46.93 -9.30 -45.91
CA LEU A 157 -47.69 -10.48 -46.35
C LEU A 157 -49.17 -10.18 -46.53
N LYS A 158 -49.64 -8.96 -46.31
CA LYS A 158 -51.08 -8.59 -46.33
C LYS A 158 -51.80 -9.13 -47.58
N ASN A 159 -51.30 -8.85 -48.75
CA ASN A 159 -51.95 -9.28 -49.97
C ASN A 159 -52.01 -10.83 -50.14
N LEU A 160 -50.95 -11.50 -49.71
CA LEU A 160 -50.90 -12.95 -49.76
C LEU A 160 -51.89 -13.58 -48.74
N LEU A 161 -52.03 -13.01 -47.57
CA LEU A 161 -52.94 -13.50 -46.54
C LEU A 161 -54.40 -13.22 -46.93
N ILE A 162 -54.71 -12.09 -47.49
CA ILE A 162 -56.08 -11.77 -48.02
C ILE A 162 -56.45 -12.67 -49.18
N SER A 163 -55.52 -13.04 -50.06
CA SER A 163 -55.81 -13.91 -51.25
C SER A 163 -56.28 -15.31 -50.87
N VAL A 164 -55.99 -15.82 -49.66
CA VAL A 164 -56.44 -17.16 -49.20
C VAL A 164 -57.80 -17.12 -48.45
N ASN A 165 -58.18 -15.92 -47.95
CA ASN A 165 -59.48 -15.72 -47.35
C ASN A 165 -60.08 -14.35 -47.73
N PRO A 166 -60.72 -14.16 -48.87
CA PRO A 166 -61.29 -12.87 -49.36
C PRO A 166 -62.41 -12.28 -48.47
N GLU A 167 -63.03 -13.08 -47.59
CA GLU A 167 -64.08 -12.60 -46.68
C GLU A 167 -63.56 -11.71 -45.55
N VAL A 168 -62.26 -11.66 -45.32
CA VAL A 168 -61.60 -10.75 -44.35
C VAL A 168 -61.71 -9.29 -44.72
N GLN A 169 -61.81 -8.98 -46.03
CA GLN A 169 -62.03 -7.60 -46.50
C GLN A 169 -63.41 -7.05 -46.13
N ASN A 170 -64.45 -7.89 -46.08
CA ASN A 170 -65.84 -7.51 -45.74
C ASN A 170 -66.03 -7.22 -44.24
N GLN A 171 -65.22 -7.75 -43.37
CA GLN A 171 -65.28 -7.49 -41.96
C GLN A 171 -64.60 -6.13 -41.57
N GLU A 172 -63.66 -5.68 -42.37
CA GLU A 172 -63.00 -4.38 -42.14
C GLU A 172 -63.91 -3.20 -42.52
N GLU A 173 -64.75 -3.34 -43.54
CA GLU A 173 -65.74 -2.32 -43.92
C GLU A 173 -66.91 -2.25 -42.90
N THR A 174 -67.27 -3.36 -42.27
CA THR A 174 -68.29 -3.37 -41.23
C THR A 174 -67.80 -2.83 -39.86
N ALA A 175 -66.56 -2.99 -39.57
CA ALA A 175 -65.95 -2.44 -38.36
C ALA A 175 -65.73 -0.91 -38.47
N LYS A 176 -65.36 -0.36 -39.63
CA LYS A 176 -65.21 1.10 -39.87
C LYS A 176 -66.59 1.83 -39.92
N ILE A 177 -67.69 1.13 -40.15
CA ILE A 177 -69.04 1.72 -40.09
C ILE A 177 -69.56 1.82 -38.66
N THR A 178 -69.09 0.94 -37.75
CA THR A 178 -69.47 0.97 -36.34
C THR A 178 -68.62 1.95 -35.48
N GLU A 179 -67.45 2.32 -35.91
CA GLU A 179 -66.63 3.34 -35.25
C GLU A 179 -67.05 4.79 -35.57
N ASN A 180 -67.73 5.03 -36.68
CA ASN A 180 -68.18 6.36 -37.09
C ASN A 180 -69.57 6.75 -36.52
N THR A 181 -70.22 5.96 -35.69
CA THR A 181 -71.51 6.25 -35.09
C THR A 181 -71.52 6.46 -33.56
N VAL A 182 -70.39 6.52 -32.90
CA VAL A 182 -70.32 6.73 -31.44
C VAL A 182 -69.71 8.12 -31.07
N ASP A 183 -69.26 8.93 -32.05
CA ASP A 183 -68.68 10.25 -31.77
C ASP A 183 -69.56 11.44 -32.16
N SER A 184 -70.83 11.39 -31.74
CA SER A 184 -71.71 12.57 -31.90
C SER A 184 -72.67 12.72 -30.70
N GLU A 185 -72.19 12.67 -29.48
CA GLU A 185 -72.90 13.35 -28.38
C GLU A 185 -71.95 13.49 -27.19
N GLN A 186 -71.20 14.57 -27.08
CA GLN A 186 -70.97 15.42 -25.93
C GLN A 186 -69.86 16.43 -26.18
N SER A 187 -70.25 17.51 -26.82
CA SER A 187 -69.61 18.79 -26.69
C SER A 187 -70.62 19.70 -26.05
N ILE A 188 -70.35 20.24 -24.89
CA ILE A 188 -70.70 21.60 -24.44
C ILE A 188 -70.09 21.81 -23.02
N GLU A 189 -69.46 22.98 -22.87
CA GLU A 189 -68.99 23.69 -21.65
C GLU A 189 -67.63 23.27 -21.12
N ASN A 190 -66.58 24.09 -21.01
CA ASN A 190 -66.56 25.55 -20.86
C ASN A 190 -65.22 26.16 -21.33
N SER A 191 -65.34 27.21 -22.12
CA SER A 191 -64.32 28.21 -22.35
C SER A 191 -64.01 29.00 -21.07
N VAL A 192 -62.74 29.44 -20.90
CA VAL A 192 -62.42 30.86 -20.61
C VAL A 192 -60.91 31.02 -20.49
N ASN A 193 -60.24 31.64 -21.41
CA ASN A 193 -59.33 32.80 -21.33
C ASN A 193 -58.19 32.75 -20.34
N VAL A 194 -57.00 33.23 -20.61
CA VAL A 194 -56.55 34.47 -21.28
C VAL A 194 -55.03 34.42 -21.52
N ASP A 195 -54.61 34.80 -22.74
CA ASP A 195 -53.57 35.70 -23.21
C ASP A 195 -52.16 35.75 -22.48
N ALA A 196 -51.18 35.57 -23.28
CA ALA A 196 -50.30 36.53 -23.94
C ALA A 196 -49.26 37.16 -22.95
N GLU A 197 -48.08 37.33 -23.26
CA GLU A 197 -47.26 38.08 -24.20
C GLU A 197 -45.77 37.69 -23.98
N LYS A 198 -45.04 37.41 -25.03
CA LYS A 198 -44.10 38.29 -25.75
C LYS A 198 -43.13 39.08 -24.84
N VAL A 199 -41.84 38.93 -24.99
CA VAL A 199 -41.00 39.81 -25.80
C VAL A 199 -39.52 39.69 -25.43
N ARG A 200 -38.71 39.31 -26.41
CA ARG A 200 -37.45 39.88 -26.88
C ARG A 200 -36.29 40.31 -25.99
N ASN A 201 -35.14 39.79 -26.44
CA ASN A 201 -33.89 40.53 -26.79
C ASN A 201 -33.11 41.20 -25.65
N SER A 202 -31.84 41.11 -25.59
CA SER A 202 -30.73 41.40 -26.51
C SER A 202 -29.41 41.19 -25.77
N GLN A 203 -28.45 40.56 -26.40
CA GLN A 203 -27.17 41.11 -26.85
C GLN A 203 -26.39 41.99 -25.89
N GLN A 204 -25.19 41.58 -25.56
CA GLN A 204 -23.89 42.10 -26.00
C GLN A 204 -22.79 41.66 -25.05
N THR A 205 -21.82 40.90 -25.55
CA THR A 205 -20.40 41.19 -25.82
C THR A 205 -19.59 41.75 -24.63
N VAL A 206 -18.41 41.25 -24.31
CA VAL A 206 -17.14 41.34 -25.05
C VAL A 206 -16.07 40.54 -24.24
N ASP A 207 -15.25 39.80 -24.98
CA ASP A 207 -13.83 39.52 -24.89
C ASP A 207 -13.18 39.29 -23.50
N SER A 208 -12.32 38.34 -23.28
CA SER A 208 -11.09 37.94 -23.97
C SER A 208 -10.48 36.70 -23.34
N GLU A 209 -9.96 35.82 -24.22
CA GLU A 209 -8.66 35.13 -24.20
C GLU A 209 -8.17 34.49 -22.87
N GLU A 210 -7.83 33.32 -22.87
CA GLU A 210 -6.85 32.39 -23.36
C GLU A 210 -6.86 31.09 -22.59
N GLY A 211 -6.70 29.97 -23.26
CA GLY A 211 -5.70 28.99 -22.93
C GLY A 211 -6.18 27.57 -22.69
N VAL A 212 -6.33 26.82 -23.76
CA VAL A 212 -5.83 25.42 -23.99
C VAL A 212 -5.89 24.43 -22.83
N SER A 213 -6.75 23.41 -22.93
CA SER A 213 -6.33 22.03 -23.29
C SER A 213 -7.52 21.09 -23.27
N ALA A 214 -7.62 20.34 -24.37
CA ALA A 214 -8.58 19.27 -24.57
C ALA A 214 -8.30 18.11 -23.60
N GLU A 215 -9.30 17.71 -22.86
CA GLU A 215 -9.39 16.34 -22.33
C GLU A 215 -10.67 15.71 -22.83
N THR A 216 -10.46 14.68 -23.62
CA THR A 216 -11.44 13.79 -24.20
C THR A 216 -12.28 13.14 -23.10
N ALA A 217 -13.57 13.46 -23.11
CA ALA A 217 -14.56 12.71 -22.36
C ALA A 217 -14.83 11.39 -23.09
N GLU A 218 -14.49 10.27 -22.48
CA GLU A 218 -15.00 8.95 -22.84
C GLU A 218 -16.48 8.88 -22.49
N ALA A 219 -17.28 8.78 -23.55
CA ALA A 219 -18.69 8.45 -23.45
C ALA A 219 -18.83 6.99 -23.01
N THR A 220 -19.33 6.76 -21.82
CA THR A 220 -19.86 5.49 -21.38
C THR A 220 -21.23 5.30 -22.04
N GLU A 221 -21.29 4.42 -23.02
CA GLU A 221 -22.56 3.85 -23.50
C GLU A 221 -23.17 3.01 -22.37
N VAL A 222 -24.25 3.52 -21.83
CA VAL A 222 -25.19 2.73 -21.03
C VAL A 222 -26.19 2.15 -22.00
N ALA A 223 -26.06 0.88 -22.33
CA ALA A 223 -27.09 0.12 -23.01
C ALA A 223 -28.28 -0.01 -22.07
N VAL A 224 -29.35 0.70 -22.40
CA VAL A 224 -30.66 0.46 -21.80
C VAL A 224 -31.31 -0.65 -22.60
N ASP A 225 -31.40 -1.84 -22.06
CA ASP A 225 -32.24 -2.92 -22.53
C ASP A 225 -33.70 -2.50 -22.37
N ILE A 226 -34.32 -2.18 -23.51
CA ILE A 226 -35.76 -2.10 -23.57
C ILE A 226 -36.26 -3.51 -23.86
N GLU A 227 -36.68 -4.23 -22.83
CA GLU A 227 -37.50 -5.43 -22.96
C GLU A 227 -38.82 -5.06 -23.64
N GLN A 228 -38.91 -5.34 -24.92
CA GLN A 228 -40.21 -5.50 -25.57
C GLN A 228 -40.76 -6.88 -25.21
N THR A 229 -41.58 -6.92 -24.18
CA THR A 229 -42.48 -8.03 -23.93
C THR A 229 -43.49 -8.08 -25.09
N LYS A 230 -43.24 -8.89 -26.09
CA LYS A 230 -44.29 -9.47 -26.90
C LYS A 230 -44.43 -10.93 -26.48
N SER A 231 -45.53 -11.19 -25.83
CA SER A 231 -46.04 -12.51 -25.56
C SER A 231 -46.24 -13.29 -26.87
N THR A 232 -45.33 -14.19 -27.14
CA THR A 232 -45.58 -15.34 -27.98
C THR A 232 -45.70 -16.50 -27.03
N GLU A 233 -46.93 -16.83 -26.66
CA GLU A 233 -47.23 -18.09 -25.97
C GLU A 233 -46.89 -19.23 -26.92
N GLU A 234 -45.88 -20.00 -26.53
CA GLU A 234 -45.67 -21.34 -27.08
C GLU A 234 -46.78 -22.24 -26.49
N LEU A 235 -47.71 -22.59 -27.27
CA LEU A 235 -48.65 -23.69 -26.99
C LEU A 235 -47.88 -25.02 -26.98
N SER A 236 -47.42 -25.42 -25.82
CA SER A 236 -46.98 -26.78 -25.57
C SER A 236 -48.16 -27.60 -25.14
N GLY A 237 -48.70 -28.46 -26.01
CA GLY A 237 -49.61 -29.46 -25.59
C GLY A 237 -50.68 -29.93 -26.50
N THR A 238 -50.53 -29.74 -27.82
CA THR A 238 -51.39 -30.49 -28.77
C THR A 238 -50.47 -31.25 -29.72
N SER A 239 -50.72 -32.56 -29.81
CA SER A 239 -49.99 -33.46 -30.70
C SER A 239 -50.09 -32.97 -32.14
N SER A 240 -49.00 -33.03 -32.88
CA SER A 240 -48.90 -32.66 -34.30
C SER A 240 -49.90 -33.40 -35.26
N ALA A 241 -50.70 -34.31 -34.71
CA ALA A 241 -51.71 -35.08 -35.45
C ALA A 241 -53.09 -34.41 -35.48
N ASP A 242 -53.42 -33.53 -34.52
CA ASP A 242 -54.76 -32.92 -34.43
C ASP A 242 -54.90 -31.62 -35.24
N ILE A 243 -53.76 -31.02 -35.64
CA ILE A 243 -53.77 -29.79 -36.49
C ILE A 243 -53.83 -30.09 -37.98
N LEU A 244 -53.60 -31.35 -38.40
CA LEU A 244 -53.55 -31.74 -39.80
C LEU A 244 -54.94 -32.04 -40.44
N ASN A 245 -56.07 -31.93 -39.70
CA ASN A 245 -57.41 -32.30 -40.19
C ASN A 245 -58.39 -31.11 -40.30
N ALA A 246 -57.93 -29.85 -40.13
CA ALA A 246 -58.76 -28.68 -40.45
C ALA A 246 -58.60 -28.33 -41.96
N GLU A 247 -59.72 -28.42 -42.74
CA GLU A 247 -59.75 -28.19 -44.16
C GLU A 247 -59.06 -26.95 -44.65
N SER A 248 -58.35 -27.05 -45.76
CA SER A 248 -57.40 -26.22 -46.50
C SER A 248 -57.83 -24.83 -46.95
N LYS A 249 -58.75 -24.14 -46.31
CA LYS A 249 -59.27 -22.83 -46.84
C LYS A 249 -58.48 -21.60 -46.25
N ASN A 250 -57.76 -21.71 -45.18
CA ASN A 250 -57.14 -20.60 -44.51
C ASN A 250 -55.64 -20.86 -44.26
N THR A 251 -54.91 -21.46 -45.18
CA THR A 251 -53.46 -21.77 -44.98
C THR A 251 -52.64 -21.18 -46.09
N VAL A 252 -51.54 -20.44 -45.68
CA VAL A 252 -50.50 -19.95 -46.58
C VAL A 252 -49.20 -20.74 -46.31
N THR A 253 -48.58 -21.15 -47.41
CA THR A 253 -47.32 -21.87 -47.32
C THR A 253 -46.17 -21.02 -47.92
N LEU A 254 -45.09 -20.86 -47.20
CA LEU A 254 -43.89 -20.20 -47.69
C LEU A 254 -42.71 -21.19 -47.66
N TYR A 255 -42.01 -21.26 -48.76
CA TYR A 255 -40.85 -22.13 -48.96
C TYR A 255 -39.55 -21.33 -48.89
N ALA A 256 -38.58 -21.79 -48.12
CA ALA A 256 -37.26 -21.17 -48.06
C ALA A 256 -36.44 -21.52 -49.30
N ILE A 257 -36.08 -20.53 -50.07
CA ILE A 257 -35.24 -20.68 -51.24
C ILE A 257 -33.79 -20.46 -50.86
N TRP A 258 -32.94 -21.43 -51.24
CA TRP A 258 -31.52 -21.45 -50.85
C TRP A 258 -30.62 -21.20 -52.08
N GLY A 259 -29.65 -20.30 -51.93
CA GLY A 259 -28.56 -20.14 -52.87
C GLY A 259 -27.26 -20.77 -52.36
N LYS A 260 -26.47 -21.34 -53.24
CA LYS A 260 -25.13 -21.86 -52.87
C LYS A 260 -24.23 -20.74 -52.34
N ALA A 261 -23.68 -20.88 -51.14
CA ALA A 261 -22.78 -19.86 -50.56
C ALA A 261 -21.49 -19.77 -51.38
N SER A 262 -21.10 -18.54 -51.73
CA SER A 262 -19.81 -18.31 -52.36
C SER A 262 -18.67 -18.68 -51.40
N VAL A 263 -17.71 -19.46 -51.90
CA VAL A 263 -16.56 -19.91 -51.17
C VAL A 263 -15.38 -18.98 -51.50
N TYR A 264 -14.84 -18.34 -50.48
CA TYR A 264 -13.71 -17.42 -50.59
C TYR A 264 -12.41 -18.04 -50.08
N LYS A 265 -11.29 -17.80 -50.79
CA LYS A 265 -9.98 -18.35 -50.49
C LYS A 265 -9.29 -17.53 -49.38
N ILE A 266 -8.63 -18.19 -48.42
CA ILE A 266 -7.72 -17.57 -47.47
C ILE A 266 -6.29 -17.93 -47.86
N THR A 267 -5.46 -16.91 -48.08
CA THR A 267 -4.02 -17.06 -48.33
C THR A 267 -3.24 -16.60 -47.11
N TYR A 268 -2.42 -17.51 -46.52
CA TYR A 268 -1.61 -17.23 -45.36
C TYR A 268 -0.16 -16.89 -45.76
N LYS A 269 0.27 -15.65 -45.58
CA LYS A 269 1.67 -15.21 -45.72
C LYS A 269 2.41 -15.35 -44.41
N LEU A 270 3.01 -16.53 -44.21
CA LEU A 270 3.58 -16.96 -42.92
C LEU A 270 4.97 -16.43 -42.63
N ASN A 271 5.66 -15.85 -43.60
CA ASN A 271 6.98 -15.25 -43.44
C ASN A 271 7.96 -16.17 -42.67
N LYS A 272 8.22 -17.38 -43.25
CA LYS A 272 9.02 -18.48 -42.68
C LYS A 272 8.42 -19.15 -41.41
N GLY A 273 7.16 -18.95 -41.08
CA GLY A 273 6.43 -19.66 -40.04
C GLY A 273 5.70 -20.90 -40.55
N LYS A 274 5.16 -21.70 -39.63
CA LYS A 274 4.28 -22.85 -39.89
C LYS A 274 2.87 -22.51 -39.44
N ASN A 275 1.89 -22.67 -40.35
CA ASN A 275 0.49 -22.39 -40.01
C ASN A 275 -0.05 -23.37 -38.96
N ASN A 276 -1.08 -22.96 -38.24
CA ASN A 276 -1.86 -23.86 -37.42
C ASN A 276 -2.79 -24.68 -38.31
N SER A 277 -2.86 -25.99 -38.11
CA SER A 277 -3.69 -26.89 -38.93
C SER A 277 -5.20 -26.58 -38.83
N SER A 278 -5.64 -25.97 -37.74
CA SER A 278 -7.03 -25.57 -37.57
C SER A 278 -7.41 -24.29 -38.30
N ASN A 279 -6.46 -23.58 -38.94
CA ASN A 279 -6.81 -22.40 -39.75
C ASN A 279 -7.28 -22.89 -41.13
N PRO A 280 -8.55 -22.59 -41.55
CA PRO A 280 -9.12 -23.08 -42.81
C PRO A 280 -8.52 -22.39 -44.01
N LYS A 281 -8.56 -23.04 -45.16
CA LYS A 281 -8.08 -22.53 -46.45
C LYS A 281 -9.13 -21.71 -47.18
N THR A 282 -10.39 -21.85 -46.79
CA THR A 282 -11.54 -21.20 -47.42
C THR A 282 -12.59 -20.84 -46.36
N TYR A 283 -13.50 -19.96 -46.71
CA TYR A 283 -14.63 -19.57 -45.86
C TYR A 283 -15.81 -19.09 -46.73
N THR A 284 -17.00 -19.04 -46.11
CA THR A 284 -18.21 -18.47 -46.69
C THR A 284 -18.70 -17.27 -45.85
N VAL A 285 -19.67 -16.53 -46.32
CA VAL A 285 -20.27 -15.41 -45.58
C VAL A 285 -20.93 -15.82 -44.25
N LYS A 286 -21.20 -17.12 -44.05
CA LYS A 286 -21.80 -17.65 -42.81
C LYS A 286 -20.77 -17.96 -41.74
N ASP A 287 -19.50 -18.04 -42.09
CA ASP A 287 -18.50 -18.51 -41.19
C ASP A 287 -18.01 -17.39 -40.28
N GLU A 288 -17.89 -17.69 -38.98
CA GLU A 288 -17.12 -16.92 -38.01
C GLU A 288 -15.87 -17.70 -37.63
N ILE A 289 -14.68 -17.23 -38.04
CA ILE A 289 -13.44 -17.95 -37.87
C ILE A 289 -12.48 -17.21 -36.95
N LYS A 290 -12.31 -17.73 -35.76
CA LYS A 290 -11.26 -17.27 -34.83
C LYS A 290 -9.91 -17.84 -35.25
N LEU A 291 -9.05 -16.99 -35.81
CA LEU A 291 -7.74 -17.37 -36.32
C LEU A 291 -6.83 -17.90 -35.21
N LYS A 292 -6.25 -19.08 -35.44
CA LYS A 292 -5.27 -19.70 -34.53
C LYS A 292 -3.86 -19.21 -34.84
N ASN A 293 -3.03 -19.14 -33.79
CA ASN A 293 -1.67 -18.65 -33.92
C ASN A 293 -0.79 -19.67 -34.69
N PRO A 294 -0.01 -19.23 -35.69
CA PRO A 294 1.03 -20.00 -36.31
C PRO A 294 2.27 -20.06 -35.41
N THR A 295 3.28 -20.88 -35.77
CA THR A 295 4.54 -21.00 -35.02
C THR A 295 5.73 -20.65 -35.90
N ARG A 296 6.79 -20.08 -35.26
CA ARG A 296 8.08 -19.82 -35.87
C ARG A 296 9.20 -19.91 -34.84
N SER A 297 10.20 -20.76 -35.06
CA SER A 297 11.31 -20.94 -34.09
C SER A 297 12.06 -19.63 -33.87
N GLY A 298 12.25 -19.24 -32.57
CA GLY A 298 12.95 -18.02 -32.17
C GLY A 298 12.16 -16.71 -32.35
N TYR A 299 10.85 -16.81 -32.62
CA TYR A 299 9.99 -15.65 -32.81
C TYR A 299 8.66 -15.84 -32.08
N HIS A 300 8.16 -14.76 -31.55
CA HIS A 300 6.81 -14.63 -31.01
C HIS A 300 5.86 -14.17 -32.10
N PHE A 301 4.67 -14.77 -32.15
CA PHE A 301 3.62 -14.31 -33.05
C PHE A 301 2.94 -13.06 -32.50
N ALA A 302 2.98 -11.96 -33.27
CA ALA A 302 2.48 -10.65 -32.89
C ALA A 302 1.09 -10.34 -33.48
N GLY A 303 0.51 -11.26 -34.23
CA GLY A 303 -0.86 -11.13 -34.78
C GLY A 303 -0.95 -11.41 -36.27
N TRP A 304 -2.20 -11.63 -36.71
CA TRP A 304 -2.57 -11.66 -38.11
C TRP A 304 -2.95 -10.25 -38.57
N TYR A 305 -2.62 -9.93 -39.85
CA TYR A 305 -2.91 -8.65 -40.46
C TYR A 305 -3.43 -8.85 -41.86
N THR A 306 -4.33 -7.97 -42.34
CA THR A 306 -4.87 -8.00 -43.71
C THR A 306 -3.99 -7.27 -44.73
N ASP A 307 -2.97 -6.55 -44.25
CA ASP A 307 -2.05 -5.79 -45.11
C ASP A 307 -0.55 -6.17 -44.81
N SER A 308 0.29 -6.05 -45.83
CA SER A 308 1.73 -6.38 -45.75
C SER A 308 2.53 -5.37 -44.89
N LYS A 309 1.98 -4.18 -44.59
CA LYS A 309 2.61 -3.15 -43.72
C LYS A 309 2.20 -3.30 -42.27
N TYR A 310 1.41 -4.32 -41.94
CA TYR A 310 0.95 -4.65 -40.59
C TYR A 310 0.20 -3.51 -39.89
N LYS A 311 -0.68 -2.81 -40.62
CA LYS A 311 -1.50 -1.71 -40.08
C LYS A 311 -2.86 -2.19 -39.59
N GLN A 312 -3.47 -3.14 -40.29
CA GLN A 312 -4.81 -3.64 -40.02
C GLN A 312 -4.77 -5.04 -39.43
N LYS A 313 -4.90 -5.11 -38.10
CA LYS A 313 -4.89 -6.38 -37.34
C LYS A 313 -6.27 -7.07 -37.47
N ILE A 314 -6.22 -8.41 -37.57
CA ILE A 314 -7.40 -9.26 -37.60
C ILE A 314 -7.20 -10.48 -36.69
N ASP A 315 -8.17 -10.74 -35.81
CA ASP A 315 -8.19 -11.91 -34.93
C ASP A 315 -9.33 -12.88 -35.32
N VAL A 316 -10.39 -12.37 -35.96
CA VAL A 316 -11.60 -13.10 -36.33
C VAL A 316 -12.04 -12.67 -37.72
N ILE A 317 -12.32 -13.64 -38.60
CA ILE A 317 -13.09 -13.42 -39.84
C ILE A 317 -14.55 -13.47 -39.44
N LYS A 318 -15.25 -12.33 -39.51
CA LYS A 318 -16.62 -12.20 -39.03
C LYS A 318 -17.61 -12.73 -40.06
N LYS A 319 -18.79 -13.18 -39.64
CA LYS A 319 -19.93 -13.45 -40.54
C LYS A 319 -20.18 -12.23 -41.43
N GLY A 320 -20.59 -12.50 -42.68
CA GLY A 320 -20.81 -11.47 -43.68
C GLY A 320 -19.54 -11.01 -44.42
N THR A 321 -18.36 -11.48 -44.06
CA THR A 321 -17.12 -11.15 -44.78
C THR A 321 -17.18 -11.76 -46.17
N THR A 322 -16.85 -10.98 -47.22
CA THR A 322 -16.80 -11.40 -48.63
C THR A 322 -15.42 -11.23 -49.22
N GLY A 323 -15.13 -11.93 -50.33
CA GLY A 323 -13.92 -11.81 -51.13
C GLY A 323 -12.77 -12.68 -50.63
N ALA A 324 -11.72 -12.80 -51.43
CA ALA A 324 -10.51 -13.55 -51.08
C ALA A 324 -9.66 -12.79 -50.06
N LEU A 325 -9.24 -13.41 -49.00
CA LEU A 325 -8.44 -12.82 -47.95
C LEU A 325 -6.95 -13.23 -48.04
N THR A 326 -6.06 -12.25 -47.85
CA THR A 326 -4.63 -12.52 -47.64
C THR A 326 -4.25 -12.10 -46.25
N LEU A 327 -3.80 -13.04 -45.42
CA LEU A 327 -3.44 -12.83 -44.02
C LEU A 327 -1.92 -12.92 -43.82
N TYR A 328 -1.35 -11.86 -43.25
CA TYR A 328 0.07 -11.71 -43.03
C TYR A 328 0.41 -11.99 -41.56
N ALA A 329 1.28 -12.97 -41.29
CA ALA A 329 1.77 -13.24 -39.95
C ALA A 329 2.87 -12.26 -39.57
N LYS A 330 2.65 -11.46 -38.52
CA LYS A 330 3.68 -10.59 -37.93
C LYS A 330 4.45 -11.32 -36.86
N TRP A 331 5.79 -11.14 -36.86
CA TRP A 331 6.71 -11.82 -35.96
C TRP A 331 7.61 -10.85 -35.22
N THR A 332 7.78 -11.07 -33.91
CA THR A 332 8.78 -10.38 -33.09
C THR A 332 9.88 -11.37 -32.70
N LYS A 333 11.16 -11.01 -32.95
CA LYS A 333 12.30 -11.87 -32.59
C LYS A 333 12.39 -12.02 -31.08
N GLU A 334 12.54 -13.26 -30.60
CA GLU A 334 12.77 -13.55 -29.18
C GLU A 334 14.24 -13.43 -28.83
N ILE A 335 14.55 -12.89 -27.66
CA ILE A 335 15.89 -12.88 -27.06
C ILE A 335 15.93 -13.78 -25.82
N SER A 336 17.10 -14.33 -25.54
CA SER A 336 17.34 -15.11 -24.33
C SER A 336 17.21 -14.21 -23.08
N PRO A 337 16.69 -14.73 -21.95
CA PRO A 337 16.64 -13.99 -20.70
C PRO A 337 18.03 -13.58 -20.22
N SER A 338 18.19 -12.29 -19.91
CA SER A 338 19.41 -11.73 -19.30
C SER A 338 19.02 -10.63 -18.33
N ALA A 339 19.86 -10.32 -17.36
CA ALA A 339 19.62 -9.28 -16.36
C ALA A 339 19.51 -7.86 -16.94
N LYS A 340 19.80 -7.68 -18.23
CA LYS A 340 19.71 -6.42 -18.96
C LYS A 340 18.56 -6.39 -19.98
N ALA A 341 17.75 -7.45 -20.06
CA ALA A 341 16.66 -7.57 -21.03
C ALA A 341 15.47 -6.66 -20.70
N ALA A 342 15.34 -6.23 -19.44
CA ALA A 342 14.41 -5.20 -19.00
C ALA A 342 15.10 -4.19 -18.10
N SER A 343 14.59 -2.94 -18.13
CA SER A 343 14.98 -1.87 -17.20
C SER A 343 13.83 -1.61 -16.23
N LEU A 344 14.00 -1.95 -14.95
CA LEU A 344 13.06 -1.58 -13.90
C LEU A 344 13.22 -0.08 -13.63
N THR A 345 12.32 0.74 -14.18
CA THR A 345 12.41 2.20 -14.13
C THR A 345 11.90 2.77 -12.81
N SER A 346 10.90 2.11 -12.21
CA SER A 346 10.35 2.54 -10.94
C SER A 346 9.75 1.35 -10.18
N ILE A 347 9.85 1.40 -8.85
CA ILE A 347 9.05 0.60 -7.94
C ILE A 347 8.76 1.46 -6.70
N LYS A 348 7.48 1.73 -6.42
CA LYS A 348 7.08 2.68 -5.37
C LYS A 348 5.72 2.35 -4.78
N GLY A 349 5.51 2.75 -3.54
CA GLY A 349 4.18 2.89 -2.95
C GLY A 349 3.40 3.96 -3.70
N ILE A 350 2.16 3.71 -4.03
CA ILE A 350 1.30 4.68 -4.75
C ILE A 350 0.07 5.08 -3.95
N LYS A 351 -0.44 4.19 -3.12
CA LYS A 351 -1.54 4.41 -2.17
C LYS A 351 -1.48 3.35 -1.07
N ALA A 352 -2.32 3.49 -0.06
CA ALA A 352 -2.41 2.52 1.02
C ALA A 352 -2.37 1.07 0.52
N LYS A 353 -1.44 0.30 1.07
CA LYS A 353 -1.23 -1.13 0.79
C LYS A 353 -1.06 -1.49 -0.70
N THR A 354 -0.58 -0.55 -1.54
CA THR A 354 -0.41 -0.80 -2.98
C THR A 354 0.94 -0.34 -3.50
N ILE A 355 1.67 -1.26 -4.12
CA ILE A 355 2.92 -1.01 -4.84
C ILE A 355 2.65 -0.99 -6.35
N ALA A 356 3.25 -0.03 -7.05
CA ALA A 356 3.38 -0.06 -8.51
C ALA A 356 4.83 -0.23 -8.91
N ALA A 357 5.06 -1.06 -9.93
CA ALA A 357 6.38 -1.24 -10.53
C ALA A 357 6.28 -1.06 -12.04
N SER A 358 7.11 -0.20 -12.62
CA SER A 358 7.16 0.05 -14.06
C SER A 358 8.52 -0.36 -14.61
N ALA A 359 8.51 -0.97 -15.78
CA ALA A 359 9.73 -1.38 -16.47
C ALA A 359 9.60 -1.16 -17.97
N ILE A 360 10.74 -0.97 -18.64
CA ILE A 360 10.85 -0.96 -20.10
C ILE A 360 11.48 -2.28 -20.51
N VAL A 361 10.81 -3.01 -21.37
CA VAL A 361 11.35 -4.20 -22.03
C VAL A 361 11.77 -3.80 -23.43
N SER A 362 12.99 -4.08 -23.82
CA SER A 362 13.53 -3.64 -25.11
C SER A 362 13.25 -4.64 -26.25
N ASN A 363 12.96 -5.90 -25.91
CA ASN A 363 12.70 -6.98 -26.85
C ASN A 363 11.72 -7.99 -26.22
N TYR A 364 11.17 -8.87 -27.06
CA TYR A 364 10.38 -9.99 -26.57
C TYR A 364 11.29 -11.05 -25.94
N VAL A 365 11.23 -11.24 -24.64
CA VAL A 365 12.09 -12.17 -23.90
C VAL A 365 11.48 -13.56 -23.89
N LYS A 366 12.25 -14.57 -24.29
CA LYS A 366 11.84 -15.98 -24.27
C LYS A 366 11.45 -16.42 -22.86
N SER A 367 10.33 -17.13 -22.74
CA SER A 367 9.87 -17.71 -21.47
C SER A 367 8.97 -18.90 -21.72
N ALA A 368 8.63 -19.63 -20.65
CA ALA A 368 7.73 -20.77 -20.71
C ALA A 368 6.25 -20.38 -20.90
N ASP A 369 5.92 -19.10 -20.79
CA ASP A 369 4.57 -18.57 -20.97
C ASP A 369 4.57 -17.15 -21.55
N SER A 370 3.37 -16.57 -21.73
CA SER A 370 3.17 -15.24 -22.34
C SER A 370 3.13 -14.11 -21.32
N TYR A 371 3.81 -14.23 -20.15
CA TYR A 371 3.79 -13.21 -19.10
C TYR A 371 5.18 -12.73 -18.72
N TYR A 372 5.26 -11.45 -18.34
CA TYR A 372 6.31 -10.92 -17.47
C TYR A 372 5.82 -10.94 -16.02
N TYR A 373 6.74 -11.12 -15.09
CA TYR A 373 6.45 -11.25 -13.67
C TYR A 373 7.20 -10.19 -12.86
N LEU A 374 6.53 -9.62 -11.88
CA LEU A 374 7.21 -8.98 -10.76
C LEU A 374 7.57 -10.08 -9.77
N VAL A 375 8.86 -10.26 -9.52
CA VAL A 375 9.36 -11.29 -8.60
C VAL A 375 9.89 -10.66 -7.32
N TYR A 376 9.51 -11.25 -6.19
CA TYR A 376 10.04 -10.91 -4.88
C TYR A 376 11.35 -11.66 -4.65
N VAL A 377 12.39 -10.92 -4.27
CA VAL A 377 13.77 -11.40 -4.23
C VAL A 377 14.28 -11.38 -2.79
N ASP A 378 14.93 -12.44 -2.37
CA ASP A 378 15.63 -12.49 -1.10
C ASP A 378 16.75 -11.45 -1.06
N SER A 379 16.72 -10.59 -0.05
CA SER A 379 17.64 -9.45 0.05
C SER A 379 19.09 -9.88 0.33
N ASN A 380 19.30 -11.04 0.98
CA ASN A 380 20.63 -11.52 1.32
C ASN A 380 21.24 -12.32 0.18
N THR A 381 20.50 -13.32 -0.34
CA THR A 381 21.00 -14.22 -1.36
C THR A 381 20.81 -13.71 -2.77
N GLY A 382 19.91 -12.74 -2.95
CA GLY A 382 19.50 -12.24 -4.25
C GLY A 382 18.74 -13.29 -5.09
N LYS A 383 18.33 -14.42 -4.52
CA LYS A 383 17.52 -15.45 -5.19
C LYS A 383 16.05 -15.05 -5.22
N VAL A 384 15.34 -15.46 -6.27
CA VAL A 384 13.89 -15.27 -6.37
C VAL A 384 13.19 -16.15 -5.35
N LYS A 385 12.31 -15.58 -4.53
CA LYS A 385 11.44 -16.31 -3.60
C LYS A 385 10.14 -16.73 -4.27
N LYS A 386 9.44 -15.80 -4.90
CA LYS A 386 8.17 -16.06 -5.59
C LYS A 386 7.85 -14.95 -6.60
N ALA A 387 6.98 -15.25 -7.56
CA ALA A 387 6.32 -14.21 -8.35
C ALA A 387 5.13 -13.64 -7.56
N VAL A 388 4.97 -12.33 -7.60
CA VAL A 388 3.95 -11.61 -6.80
C VAL A 388 2.95 -10.84 -7.65
N ALA A 389 3.29 -10.55 -8.91
CA ALA A 389 2.37 -10.01 -9.90
C ALA A 389 2.80 -10.44 -11.31
N LYS A 390 1.87 -10.41 -12.25
CA LYS A 390 2.15 -10.71 -13.66
C LYS A 390 1.43 -9.74 -14.59
N VAL A 391 1.99 -9.54 -15.76
CA VAL A 391 1.41 -8.78 -16.86
C VAL A 391 1.61 -9.56 -18.16
N LYS A 392 0.59 -9.58 -19.04
CA LYS A 392 0.72 -10.21 -20.35
C LYS A 392 1.81 -9.50 -21.14
N LYS A 393 2.65 -10.26 -21.84
CA LYS A 393 3.70 -9.69 -22.70
C LYS A 393 3.04 -8.88 -23.83
N PRO A 394 3.47 -7.63 -24.04
CA PRO A 394 3.07 -6.85 -25.18
C PRO A 394 3.51 -7.51 -26.48
N GLU A 395 2.75 -7.34 -27.55
CA GLU A 395 3.07 -7.89 -28.87
C GLU A 395 4.24 -7.14 -29.54
N THR A 396 4.53 -5.94 -29.06
CA THR A 396 5.62 -5.09 -29.56
C THR A 396 6.96 -5.47 -28.93
N ALA A 397 8.04 -5.33 -29.68
CA ALA A 397 9.40 -5.64 -29.22
C ALA A 397 9.82 -4.72 -28.05
N LYS A 398 9.53 -3.42 -28.13
CA LYS A 398 9.80 -2.45 -27.08
C LYS A 398 8.49 -1.99 -26.47
N ALA A 399 8.37 -2.14 -25.17
CA ALA A 399 7.16 -1.76 -24.45
C ALA A 399 7.46 -1.34 -23.02
N GLN A 400 6.64 -0.43 -22.52
CA GLN A 400 6.53 -0.14 -21.10
C GLN A 400 5.50 -1.08 -20.49
N ILE A 401 5.85 -1.71 -19.38
CA ILE A 401 4.97 -2.60 -18.62
C ILE A 401 4.83 -2.09 -17.19
N THR A 402 3.66 -2.24 -16.62
CA THR A 402 3.37 -1.81 -15.24
C THR A 402 2.70 -2.94 -14.48
N PHE A 403 3.23 -3.20 -13.29
CA PHE A 403 2.66 -4.15 -12.33
C PHE A 403 1.99 -3.37 -11.21
N LYS A 404 0.86 -3.86 -10.74
CA LYS A 404 0.21 -3.43 -9.49
C LYS A 404 0.23 -4.60 -8.52
N LEU A 405 0.62 -4.36 -7.27
CA LEU A 405 0.75 -5.36 -6.22
C LEU A 405 0.06 -4.86 -4.95
N GLY A 406 -1.00 -5.53 -4.53
CA GLY A 406 -1.57 -5.37 -3.20
C GLY A 406 -0.69 -6.04 -2.15
N ILE A 407 -0.49 -5.38 -1.00
CA ILE A 407 0.38 -5.88 0.08
C ILE A 407 -0.35 -6.11 1.41
N SER A 408 -1.68 -6.13 1.40
CA SER A 408 -2.47 -6.49 2.61
C SER A 408 -2.09 -7.90 3.06
N GLY A 409 -1.80 -8.07 4.36
CA GLY A 409 -1.30 -9.33 4.92
C GLY A 409 0.15 -9.68 4.55
N HIS A 410 0.88 -8.78 3.86
CA HIS A 410 2.24 -8.98 3.41
C HIS A 410 3.16 -7.80 3.76
N PRO A 411 3.41 -7.53 5.06
CA PRO A 411 4.27 -6.41 5.49
C PRO A 411 5.70 -6.52 4.95
N GLU A 412 6.16 -7.75 4.66
CA GLU A 412 7.47 -8.01 4.08
C GLU A 412 7.70 -7.32 2.72
N TYR A 413 6.64 -7.03 1.98
CA TYR A 413 6.78 -6.39 0.67
C TYR A 413 7.17 -4.91 0.76
N ALA A 414 6.84 -4.22 1.85
CA ALA A 414 7.30 -2.86 2.08
C ALA A 414 8.83 -2.78 2.25
N GLN A 415 9.45 -3.86 2.73
CA GLN A 415 10.88 -3.94 3.01
C GLN A 415 11.67 -4.66 1.91
N GLY A 416 10.98 -5.33 0.99
CA GLY A 416 11.55 -6.28 0.05
C GLY A 416 12.23 -5.70 -1.17
N LYS A 417 13.06 -6.52 -1.82
CA LYS A 417 13.59 -6.28 -3.17
C LYS A 417 12.73 -6.96 -4.21
N PHE A 418 12.60 -6.29 -5.34
CA PHE A 418 11.85 -6.79 -6.50
C PHE A 418 12.66 -6.66 -7.78
N ALA A 419 12.30 -7.49 -8.75
CA ALA A 419 12.82 -7.42 -10.10
C ALA A 419 11.77 -7.86 -11.11
N VAL A 420 12.00 -7.58 -12.38
CA VAL A 420 11.23 -8.18 -13.47
C VAL A 420 11.82 -9.54 -13.79
N GLY A 421 10.96 -10.53 -13.98
CA GLY A 421 11.34 -11.90 -14.33
C GLY A 421 10.48 -12.47 -15.44
N VAL A 422 10.95 -13.58 -16.01
CA VAL A 422 10.22 -14.46 -16.91
C VAL A 422 10.20 -15.88 -16.36
N LYS A 423 9.15 -16.62 -16.64
CA LYS A 423 8.99 -18.00 -16.20
C LYS A 423 9.93 -18.91 -16.98
N LYS A 424 10.74 -19.69 -16.26
CA LYS A 424 11.62 -20.72 -16.84
C LYS A 424 10.95 -22.09 -16.85
N SER A 425 10.25 -22.44 -15.75
CA SER A 425 9.49 -23.69 -15.59
C SER A 425 8.37 -23.47 -14.57
N LYS A 426 7.68 -24.52 -14.11
CA LYS A 426 6.46 -24.42 -13.26
C LYS A 426 6.57 -23.41 -12.12
N THR A 427 7.66 -23.39 -11.36
CA THR A 427 7.89 -22.52 -10.20
C THR A 427 9.17 -21.69 -10.28
N VAL A 428 9.95 -21.82 -11.36
CA VAL A 428 11.26 -21.19 -11.50
C VAL A 428 11.17 -19.97 -12.41
N TYR A 429 11.75 -18.87 -11.95
CA TYR A 429 11.79 -17.58 -12.66
C TYR A 429 13.22 -17.13 -12.90
N THR A 430 13.50 -16.60 -14.09
CA THR A 430 14.76 -15.95 -14.43
C THR A 430 14.58 -14.44 -14.34
N VAL A 431 15.41 -13.77 -13.54
CA VAL A 431 15.44 -12.32 -13.42
C VAL A 431 16.00 -11.69 -14.70
N ILE A 432 15.30 -10.68 -15.23
CA ILE A 432 15.67 -9.99 -16.47
C ILE A 432 15.90 -8.48 -16.29
N SER A 433 15.90 -7.98 -15.07
CA SER A 433 16.17 -6.57 -14.74
C SER A 433 17.12 -6.44 -13.54
N SER A 434 17.53 -5.20 -13.23
CA SER A 434 18.08 -4.86 -11.91
C SER A 434 17.08 -5.15 -10.81
N LYS A 435 17.59 -5.35 -9.56
CA LYS A 435 16.81 -5.56 -8.35
C LYS A 435 16.71 -4.24 -7.59
N SER A 436 15.53 -3.88 -7.10
CA SER A 436 15.31 -2.60 -6.41
C SER A 436 14.39 -2.76 -5.21
N TYR A 437 14.63 -1.93 -4.17
CA TYR A 437 13.69 -1.77 -3.07
C TYR A 437 12.53 -0.84 -3.44
N VAL A 438 11.44 -0.94 -2.70
CA VAL A 438 10.28 -0.05 -2.85
C VAL A 438 10.66 1.36 -2.39
N ARG A 439 10.38 2.35 -3.24
CA ARG A 439 10.47 3.77 -2.88
C ARG A 439 9.15 4.25 -2.30
N ASN A 440 9.20 5.36 -1.57
CA ASN A 440 8.02 6.01 -0.97
C ASN A 440 7.19 5.04 -0.10
N PRO A 441 7.81 4.34 0.88
CA PRO A 441 7.08 3.43 1.75
C PRO A 441 5.96 4.12 2.51
N GLU A 442 6.06 5.43 2.76
CA GLU A 442 5.03 6.25 3.39
C GLU A 442 3.69 6.21 2.64
N LYS A 443 3.70 6.08 1.32
CA LYS A 443 2.48 5.96 0.51
C LYS A 443 1.77 4.61 0.67
N LEU A 444 2.44 3.63 1.29
CA LEU A 444 1.84 2.35 1.63
C LEU A 444 1.02 2.43 2.93
N SER A 445 1.20 3.48 3.70
CA SER A 445 0.46 3.71 4.94
C SER A 445 -1.01 3.97 4.67
N GLY A 446 -1.89 3.35 5.46
CA GLY A 446 -3.30 3.77 5.57
C GLY A 446 -3.48 4.95 6.54
N ASN A 447 -2.43 5.29 7.31
CA ASN A 447 -2.44 6.39 8.26
C ASN A 447 -1.65 7.58 7.71
N THR A 448 -2.36 8.59 7.21
CA THR A 448 -1.83 9.82 6.62
C THR A 448 -1.87 11.03 7.57
N ALA A 449 -2.14 10.79 8.87
CA ALA A 449 -2.17 11.86 9.85
C ALA A 449 -0.86 12.67 9.84
N ALA A 450 -0.98 13.98 9.91
CA ALA A 450 0.15 14.91 9.85
C ALA A 450 1.17 14.63 10.97
N TYR A 451 2.42 15.03 10.74
CA TYR A 451 3.44 14.98 11.78
C TYR A 451 3.08 15.92 12.92
N PHE A 452 3.04 15.36 14.12
CA PHE A 452 2.74 16.15 15.31
C PHE A 452 3.95 17.01 15.69
N VAL A 453 3.76 18.32 15.70
CA VAL A 453 4.76 19.30 16.13
C VAL A 453 4.40 19.78 17.53
N PRO A 454 5.24 19.56 18.55
CA PRO A 454 4.94 19.98 19.90
C PRO A 454 4.96 21.53 20.05
N LYS A 455 4.28 22.04 21.07
CA LYS A 455 4.20 23.49 21.34
C LYS A 455 5.57 24.13 21.61
N THR A 456 6.52 23.37 22.18
CA THR A 456 7.91 23.78 22.44
C THR A 456 8.85 22.63 22.13
N LYS A 457 10.16 22.93 22.04
CA LYS A 457 11.20 21.92 21.78
C LYS A 457 11.66 21.17 23.01
N LYS A 458 11.14 21.55 24.20
CA LYS A 458 11.58 20.98 25.48
C LYS A 458 11.12 19.53 25.64
N GLY A 459 12.04 18.66 25.92
CA GLY A 459 11.80 17.25 26.18
C GLY A 459 12.60 16.70 27.35
N ILE A 460 12.20 15.53 27.81
CA ILE A 460 12.85 14.80 28.91
C ILE A 460 12.89 13.31 28.61
N GLN A 461 13.99 12.65 28.99
CA GLN A 461 14.05 11.20 29.07
C GLN A 461 13.28 10.77 30.31
N ALA A 462 12.20 10.01 30.11
CA ALA A 462 11.34 9.56 31.18
C ALA A 462 10.57 8.31 30.75
N THR A 463 10.23 7.48 31.72
CA THR A 463 9.42 6.25 31.55
C THR A 463 8.05 6.40 32.22
N ASN A 464 7.85 7.50 32.93
CA ASN A 464 6.64 7.82 33.69
C ASN A 464 6.04 9.13 33.21
N ILE A 465 4.73 9.13 32.93
CA ILE A 465 4.01 10.31 32.45
C ILE A 465 4.03 11.48 33.47
N ASN A 466 4.08 11.18 34.76
CA ASN A 466 4.13 12.22 35.80
C ASN A 466 5.45 13.03 35.77
N GLU A 467 6.56 12.42 35.40
CA GLU A 467 7.83 13.12 35.20
C GLU A 467 7.76 14.10 34.03
N VAL A 468 7.15 13.67 32.94
CA VAL A 468 6.94 14.48 31.73
C VAL A 468 6.03 15.67 32.02
N THR A 469 4.88 15.42 32.64
CA THR A 469 3.90 16.45 32.96
C THR A 469 4.37 17.38 34.08
N GLY A 470 5.02 16.84 35.11
CA GLY A 470 5.60 17.60 36.24
C GLY A 470 6.68 18.58 35.80
N THR A 471 7.43 18.26 34.75
CA THR A 471 8.41 19.16 34.12
C THR A 471 7.83 20.02 32.99
N LYS A 472 6.53 19.86 32.71
CA LYS A 472 5.84 20.52 31.58
C LYS A 472 6.51 20.25 30.24
N SER A 473 7.20 19.13 30.08
CA SER A 473 7.86 18.74 28.83
C SER A 473 6.84 18.45 27.72
N LYS A 474 7.18 18.78 26.49
CA LYS A 474 6.33 18.59 25.32
C LYS A 474 6.83 17.47 24.39
N THR A 475 7.97 16.88 24.74
CA THR A 475 8.55 15.70 24.12
C THR A 475 9.01 14.75 25.23
N VAL A 476 8.71 13.47 25.07
CA VAL A 476 9.27 12.37 25.87
C VAL A 476 10.22 11.56 25.03
N PHE A 477 11.30 11.10 25.65
CA PHE A 477 12.25 10.14 25.07
C PHE A 477 12.37 8.93 26.00
N PHE A 478 12.41 7.75 25.41
CA PHE A 478 12.72 6.50 26.13
C PHE A 478 13.45 5.49 25.25
N ASN A 479 14.19 4.58 25.89
CA ASN A 479 14.77 3.42 25.21
C ASN A 479 13.73 2.29 25.14
N LEU A 480 13.54 1.74 23.92
CA LEU A 480 12.80 0.53 23.67
C LEU A 480 13.80 -0.60 23.49
N TYR A 481 13.91 -1.46 24.48
CA TYR A 481 14.87 -2.57 24.46
C TYR A 481 14.31 -3.76 23.70
N ILE A 482 15.16 -4.38 22.88
CA ILE A 482 14.76 -5.55 22.09
C ILE A 482 14.57 -6.78 22.98
N SER A 483 15.25 -6.85 24.11
CA SER A 483 14.99 -7.90 25.10
C SER A 483 13.54 -7.86 25.64
N ASP A 484 12.98 -6.66 25.83
CA ASP A 484 11.58 -6.51 26.25
C ASP A 484 10.61 -7.03 25.17
N LEU A 485 10.92 -6.76 23.89
CA LEU A 485 10.11 -7.28 22.78
C LEU A 485 10.15 -8.82 22.67
N LEU A 486 11.27 -9.42 23.10
CA LEU A 486 11.48 -10.88 23.08
C LEU A 486 11.05 -11.58 24.38
N ARG A 487 10.67 -10.83 25.39
CA ARG A 487 10.25 -11.38 26.68
C ARG A 487 8.99 -12.21 26.54
N LYS A 488 8.99 -13.40 27.15
CA LYS A 488 7.91 -14.41 27.02
C LYS A 488 6.96 -14.44 28.22
N ASP A 489 6.89 -13.36 28.96
CA ASP A 489 5.90 -13.19 30.01
C ASP A 489 4.48 -12.95 29.44
N SER A 490 3.55 -12.55 30.26
CA SER A 490 2.17 -12.26 29.89
C SER A 490 2.10 -11.26 28.71
N GLY A 491 1.21 -11.49 27.76
CA GLY A 491 0.96 -10.58 26.65
C GLY A 491 1.77 -10.87 25.39
N VAL A 492 2.22 -12.09 25.16
CA VAL A 492 2.89 -12.51 23.92
C VAL A 492 1.86 -12.66 22.81
N GLU A 493 2.15 -12.06 21.65
CA GLU A 493 1.32 -12.07 20.47
C GLU A 493 2.01 -12.79 19.31
N ALA A 494 1.23 -13.56 18.54
CA ALA A 494 1.68 -14.18 17.30
C ALA A 494 1.67 -13.17 16.16
N TYR A 495 2.79 -13.02 15.46
CA TYR A 495 2.96 -12.12 14.32
C TYR A 495 3.42 -12.86 13.07
N LYS A 496 2.61 -12.83 12.02
CA LYS A 496 2.94 -13.45 10.74
C LYS A 496 3.76 -12.51 9.87
N TYR A 497 4.96 -12.94 9.45
CA TYR A 497 5.84 -12.19 8.58
C TYR A 497 6.55 -13.12 7.59
N ASN A 498 6.43 -12.85 6.29
CA ASN A 498 7.11 -13.57 5.22
C ASN A 498 6.95 -15.11 5.30
N GLY A 499 5.74 -15.56 5.65
CA GLY A 499 5.39 -16.98 5.75
C GLY A 499 5.83 -17.68 7.05
N LYS A 500 6.41 -16.93 8.00
CA LYS A 500 6.74 -17.42 9.34
C LYS A 500 5.90 -16.75 10.41
N THR A 501 5.68 -17.44 11.51
CA THR A 501 5.09 -16.87 12.72
C THR A 501 6.19 -16.55 13.71
N TYR A 502 6.20 -15.33 14.19
CA TYR A 502 7.04 -14.83 15.28
C TYR A 502 6.17 -14.56 16.50
N TYR A 503 6.78 -14.55 17.67
CA TYR A 503 6.09 -14.30 18.92
C TYR A 503 6.78 -13.13 19.62
N PHE A 504 6.06 -12.02 19.76
CA PHE A 504 6.56 -10.80 20.35
C PHE A 504 5.72 -10.38 21.53
N ASN A 505 6.36 -9.75 22.51
CA ASN A 505 5.64 -9.15 23.63
C ASN A 505 4.78 -8.00 23.14
N SER A 506 3.58 -7.84 23.70
CA SER A 506 2.63 -6.77 23.35
C SER A 506 3.12 -5.37 23.76
N LEU A 507 4.18 -5.29 24.56
CA LEU A 507 4.78 -4.04 25.06
C LEU A 507 3.76 -3.14 25.77
N HIS A 508 2.92 -3.72 26.62
CA HIS A 508 1.81 -3.02 27.26
C HIS A 508 2.25 -1.74 27.97
N GLY A 509 3.31 -1.78 28.76
CA GLY A 509 3.85 -0.62 29.48
C GLY A 509 4.27 0.52 28.55
N TYR A 510 5.02 0.19 27.49
CA TYR A 510 5.41 1.19 26.48
C TYR A 510 4.18 1.79 25.76
N ARG A 511 3.22 0.94 25.40
CA ARG A 511 1.98 1.40 24.74
C ARG A 511 1.16 2.32 25.64
N TYR A 512 1.05 1.97 26.91
CA TYR A 512 0.35 2.82 27.88
C TYR A 512 0.98 4.22 27.99
N LEU A 513 2.31 4.30 28.18
CA LEU A 513 3.03 5.57 28.21
C LEU A 513 2.80 6.37 26.91
N VAL A 514 2.93 5.72 25.76
CA VAL A 514 2.74 6.36 24.45
C VAL A 514 1.33 6.90 24.30
N GLN A 515 0.31 6.13 24.66
CA GLN A 515 -1.09 6.57 24.63
C GLN A 515 -1.35 7.77 25.55
N GLN A 516 -0.85 7.73 26.78
CA GLN A 516 -0.93 8.86 27.73
C GLN A 516 -0.27 10.12 27.15
N CYS A 517 0.89 9.98 26.53
CA CYS A 517 1.58 11.10 25.89
C CYS A 517 0.79 11.64 24.70
N ASN A 518 0.31 10.76 23.82
CA ASN A 518 -0.47 11.18 22.65
C ASN A 518 -1.74 11.91 23.05
N THR A 519 -2.48 11.43 24.05
CA THR A 519 -3.69 12.07 24.58
C THR A 519 -3.39 13.48 25.15
N LYS A 520 -2.24 13.66 25.78
CA LYS A 520 -1.81 14.93 26.38
C LYS A 520 -1.09 15.87 25.39
N GLY A 521 -1.02 15.52 24.10
CA GLY A 521 -0.30 16.31 23.11
C GLY A 521 1.20 16.42 23.41
N ILE A 522 1.82 15.29 23.80
CA ILE A 522 3.26 15.16 24.05
C ILE A 522 3.84 14.30 22.94
N GLN A 523 4.86 14.82 22.25
CA GLN A 523 5.55 14.10 21.20
C GLN A 523 6.37 12.95 21.77
N VAL A 524 6.28 11.79 21.13
CA VAL A 524 7.03 10.59 21.57
C VAL A 524 8.23 10.36 20.65
N THR A 525 9.40 10.19 21.28
CA THR A 525 10.65 9.77 20.67
C THR A 525 11.09 8.46 21.32
N ALA A 526 11.27 7.40 20.54
CA ALA A 526 11.76 6.12 21.04
C ALA A 526 13.07 5.73 20.36
N GLN A 527 14.02 5.27 21.14
CA GLN A 527 15.28 4.72 20.67
C GLN A 527 15.26 3.21 20.76
N ILE A 528 15.43 2.53 19.62
CA ILE A 528 15.51 1.07 19.58
C ILE A 528 16.93 0.65 19.86
N SER A 529 17.14 -0.10 20.93
CA SER A 529 18.46 -0.57 21.38
C SER A 529 18.46 -2.08 21.59
N ILE A 530 19.48 -2.77 21.06
CA ILE A 530 19.77 -4.16 21.43
C ILE A 530 20.64 -4.11 22.67
N ASP A 531 20.06 -4.41 23.82
CA ASP A 531 20.73 -4.48 25.10
C ASP A 531 21.51 -5.79 25.28
N LYS A 532 22.42 -5.83 26.28
CA LYS A 532 23.21 -7.00 26.59
C LYS A 532 22.37 -8.06 27.32
N ASN A 533 21.64 -8.86 26.53
CA ASN A 533 20.72 -9.88 27.02
C ASN A 533 20.92 -11.20 26.25
N THR A 534 20.71 -12.33 26.92
CA THR A 534 20.84 -13.65 26.28
C THR A 534 19.78 -13.87 25.19
N SER A 535 18.57 -13.31 25.33
CA SER A 535 17.48 -13.39 24.36
C SER A 535 17.79 -12.70 23.03
N THR A 536 18.67 -11.66 23.05
CA THR A 536 19.03 -10.88 21.86
C THR A 536 20.24 -11.44 21.11
N ARG A 537 20.93 -12.45 21.66
CA ARG A 537 22.19 -12.97 21.12
C ARG A 537 22.13 -13.38 19.64
N ASN A 538 21.03 -13.98 19.22
CA ASN A 538 20.84 -14.44 17.84
C ASN A 538 20.65 -13.29 16.83
N LEU A 539 20.46 -12.06 17.30
CA LEU A 539 20.30 -10.87 16.49
C LEU A 539 21.61 -10.13 16.24
N THR A 540 22.65 -10.46 17.01
CA THR A 540 23.94 -9.80 17.02
C THR A 540 25.02 -10.65 16.36
N THR A 541 26.21 -10.09 16.21
CA THR A 541 27.40 -10.82 15.69
C THR A 541 28.11 -11.67 16.73
N GLY A 542 27.56 -11.79 17.93
CA GLY A 542 28.12 -12.49 19.06
C GLY A 542 28.43 -11.58 20.26
N ASN A 543 29.04 -12.12 21.29
CA ASN A 543 29.41 -11.35 22.48
C ASN A 543 30.55 -10.37 22.18
N SER A 544 30.46 -9.19 22.76
CA SER A 544 31.56 -8.23 22.73
C SER A 544 32.67 -8.63 23.69
N PRO A 545 33.94 -8.50 23.29
CA PRO A 545 35.08 -8.63 24.18
C PRO A 545 35.36 -7.38 25.03
N TYR A 546 34.63 -6.29 24.78
CA TYR A 546 34.87 -5.00 25.43
C TYR A 546 33.97 -4.83 26.64
N ALA A 547 34.57 -4.41 27.75
CA ALA A 547 33.87 -4.19 29.03
C ALA A 547 32.86 -3.04 28.95
N GLU A 548 33.18 -2.03 28.13
CA GLU A 548 32.37 -0.84 27.91
C GLU A 548 31.08 -1.09 27.08
N THR A 549 30.89 -2.29 26.53
CA THR A 549 29.72 -2.58 25.69
C THR A 549 28.42 -2.59 26.47
N ALA A 550 27.58 -1.62 26.21
CA ALA A 550 26.19 -1.53 26.68
C ALA A 550 25.18 -2.03 25.64
N TYR A 551 25.39 -1.68 24.37
CA TYR A 551 24.45 -2.00 23.30
C TYR A 551 25.13 -2.66 22.10
N TYR A 552 24.33 -3.39 21.36
CA TYR A 552 24.74 -4.14 20.18
C TYR A 552 24.03 -3.62 18.91
N GLY A 553 24.69 -3.80 17.78
CA GLY A 553 24.09 -3.57 16.46
C GLY A 553 23.54 -4.84 15.85
N TRP A 554 22.71 -4.67 14.85
CA TRP A 554 22.03 -5.75 14.13
C TRP A 554 22.99 -6.53 13.22
N ASN A 555 22.95 -7.85 13.31
CA ASN A 555 23.66 -8.74 12.37
C ASN A 555 22.84 -8.92 11.08
N THR A 556 22.92 -7.94 10.20
CA THR A 556 22.19 -7.96 8.92
C THR A 556 22.78 -8.90 7.87
N ASP A 557 23.94 -9.51 8.13
CA ASP A 557 24.52 -10.52 7.24
C ASP A 557 23.94 -11.90 7.48
N ASN A 558 23.53 -12.19 8.71
CA ASN A 558 22.84 -13.42 9.01
C ASN A 558 21.39 -13.35 8.55
N SER A 559 20.97 -14.27 7.68
CA SER A 559 19.63 -14.25 7.11
C SER A 559 18.50 -14.40 8.12
N THR A 560 18.73 -15.21 9.19
CA THR A 560 17.75 -15.41 10.26
C THR A 560 17.63 -14.17 11.13
N SER A 561 18.75 -13.61 11.57
CA SER A 561 18.78 -12.35 12.31
C SER A 561 18.09 -11.23 11.54
N ARG A 562 18.41 -11.09 10.27
CA ARG A 562 17.80 -10.09 9.38
C ARG A 562 16.29 -10.26 9.26
N GLN A 563 15.80 -11.49 8.99
CA GLN A 563 14.36 -11.74 8.87
C GLN A 563 13.63 -11.47 10.17
N THR A 564 14.25 -11.81 11.30
CA THR A 564 13.69 -11.53 12.63
C THR A 564 13.65 -10.02 12.90
N MET A 565 14.72 -9.29 12.57
CA MET A 565 14.77 -7.82 12.64
C MET A 565 13.66 -7.17 11.77
N GLU A 566 13.52 -7.62 10.54
CA GLU A 566 12.47 -7.11 9.63
C GLU A 566 11.07 -7.34 10.20
N ALA A 567 10.81 -8.52 10.78
CA ALA A 567 9.55 -8.84 11.45
C ALA A 567 9.31 -8.00 12.70
N MET A 568 10.35 -7.78 13.54
CA MET A 568 10.28 -6.91 14.71
C MET A 568 9.93 -5.48 14.32
N PHE A 569 10.63 -4.91 13.33
CA PHE A 569 10.36 -3.54 12.90
C PHE A 569 8.98 -3.37 12.29
N ALA A 570 8.50 -4.36 11.53
CA ALA A 570 7.14 -4.35 11.00
C ALA A 570 6.10 -4.39 12.14
N TYR A 571 6.30 -5.26 13.12
CA TYR A 571 5.45 -5.36 14.30
C TYR A 571 5.42 -4.04 15.09
N LEU A 572 6.59 -3.47 15.40
CA LEU A 572 6.70 -2.19 16.11
C LEU A 572 6.02 -1.05 15.33
N GLY A 573 6.23 -1.00 14.02
CA GLY A 573 5.57 -0.01 13.17
C GLY A 573 4.04 -0.10 13.24
N GLU A 574 3.49 -1.30 13.22
CA GLU A 574 2.04 -1.53 13.34
C GLU A 574 1.51 -1.21 14.75
N LYS A 575 2.22 -1.62 15.79
CA LYS A 575 1.81 -1.38 17.20
C LYS A 575 1.83 0.09 17.60
N PHE A 576 2.76 0.86 17.04
CA PHE A 576 2.95 2.28 17.36
C PHE A 576 2.71 3.21 16.15
N GLY A 577 1.84 2.82 15.24
CA GLY A 577 1.49 3.61 14.06
C GLY A 577 0.04 4.10 14.00
N SER A 578 -0.81 3.76 14.98
CA SER A 578 -2.22 4.19 15.02
C SER A 578 -2.37 5.66 15.39
N ASN A 579 -3.59 6.21 15.34
CA ASN A 579 -3.83 7.60 15.78
C ASN A 579 -3.88 7.77 17.29
N SER A 580 -4.21 6.72 18.02
CA SER A 580 -4.29 6.72 19.49
C SER A 580 -3.01 6.25 20.18
N CYS A 581 -2.11 5.56 19.45
CA CYS A 581 -0.85 5.04 19.99
C CYS A 581 0.23 5.12 18.91
N TYR A 582 0.99 6.22 18.90
CA TYR A 582 2.02 6.43 17.88
C TYR A 582 3.30 7.04 18.43
N ILE A 583 4.41 6.59 17.86
CA ILE A 583 5.74 7.16 18.05
C ILE A 583 6.03 8.07 16.85
N SER A 584 6.30 9.35 17.12
CA SER A 584 6.60 10.35 16.09
C SER A 584 8.02 10.20 15.55
N ASN A 585 8.97 9.94 16.45
CA ASN A 585 10.40 9.89 16.17
C ASN A 585 10.96 8.54 16.59
N TRP A 586 11.64 7.87 15.65
CA TRP A 586 12.29 6.60 15.88
C TRP A 586 13.80 6.75 15.71
N ILE A 587 14.57 6.40 16.72
CA ILE A 587 16.03 6.40 16.69
C ILE A 587 16.50 4.95 16.60
N LEU A 588 17.41 4.64 15.67
CA LEU A 588 17.99 3.30 15.57
C LEU A 588 19.39 3.28 16.21
N GLY A 589 19.47 2.65 17.36
CA GLY A 589 20.72 2.51 18.13
C GLY A 589 21.13 3.80 18.83
N ASN A 590 22.06 3.67 19.78
CA ASN A 590 22.63 4.77 20.54
C ASN A 590 24.07 5.05 20.07
N GLU A 591 24.42 6.33 19.86
CA GLU A 591 25.79 6.78 19.53
C GLU A 591 26.55 5.80 18.62
N VAL A 592 25.94 5.48 17.46
CA VAL A 592 26.34 4.32 16.65
C VAL A 592 27.79 4.38 16.12
N ASN A 593 28.42 5.54 16.17
CA ASN A 593 29.84 5.71 15.86
C ASN A 593 30.77 5.17 16.97
N SER A 594 30.26 4.94 18.17
CA SER A 594 30.98 4.35 19.33
C SER A 594 30.77 2.85 19.37
N THR A 595 31.35 2.13 18.39
CA THR A 595 31.04 0.72 18.08
C THR A 595 31.48 -0.28 19.13
N SER A 596 32.45 -0.02 20.00
CA SER A 596 32.76 -0.93 21.11
C SER A 596 31.86 -0.73 22.34
N ALA A 597 31.24 0.46 22.46
CA ALA A 597 30.44 0.81 23.62
C ALA A 597 28.92 0.71 23.36
N TYR A 598 28.44 1.43 22.34
CA TYR A 598 27.01 1.68 22.20
C TYR A 598 26.37 1.10 20.92
N TYR A 599 27.15 0.45 20.06
CA TYR A 599 26.62 -0.23 18.88
C TYR A 599 27.56 -1.34 18.38
N TYR A 600 27.85 -2.32 19.20
CA TYR A 600 28.80 -3.38 18.86
C TYR A 600 28.27 -4.29 17.73
N VAL A 601 29.00 -4.34 16.62
CA VAL A 601 28.70 -5.13 15.42
C VAL A 601 29.76 -6.18 15.08
N GLY A 602 30.61 -6.54 16.03
CA GLY A 602 31.72 -7.47 15.82
C GLY A 602 32.97 -6.79 15.30
N LYS A 603 34.03 -7.58 15.11
CA LYS A 603 35.28 -7.10 14.49
C LYS A 603 35.11 -6.99 12.99
N VAL A 604 34.56 -5.87 12.53
CA VAL A 604 34.30 -5.60 11.11
C VAL A 604 34.99 -4.31 10.66
N SER A 605 35.22 -4.19 9.36
CA SER A 605 35.71 -2.92 8.81
C SER A 605 34.66 -1.81 8.92
N PHE A 606 35.10 -0.55 8.92
CA PHE A 606 34.21 0.61 8.91
C PHE A 606 33.14 0.54 7.80
N SER A 607 33.56 0.22 6.58
CA SER A 607 32.64 0.08 5.44
C SER A 607 31.60 -1.02 5.66
N LYS A 608 31.99 -2.10 6.33
CA LYS A 608 31.07 -3.20 6.67
C LYS A 608 30.09 -2.77 7.75
N PHE A 609 30.55 -2.12 8.81
CA PHE A 609 29.69 -1.51 9.84
C PHE A 609 28.66 -0.59 9.21
N ILE A 610 29.08 0.36 8.39
CA ILE A 610 28.18 1.30 7.71
C ILE A 610 27.16 0.54 6.84
N SER A 611 27.59 -0.53 6.17
CA SER A 611 26.70 -1.36 5.36
C SER A 611 25.62 -2.04 6.19
N MET A 612 26.00 -2.64 7.34
CA MET A 612 25.08 -3.33 8.25
C MET A 612 24.11 -2.35 8.90
N TYR A 613 24.61 -1.21 9.37
CA TYR A 613 23.79 -0.18 9.98
C TYR A 613 22.79 0.43 9.00
N SER A 614 23.24 0.78 7.79
CA SER A 614 22.37 1.35 6.76
C SER A 614 21.25 0.40 6.34
N GLU A 615 21.52 -0.90 6.31
CA GLU A 615 20.51 -1.91 6.03
C GLU A 615 19.47 -2.01 7.14
N ALA A 616 19.88 -2.04 8.40
CA ALA A 616 18.96 -2.04 9.54
C ALA A 616 18.13 -0.74 9.56
N PHE A 617 18.76 0.41 9.31
CA PHE A 617 18.10 1.71 9.26
C PHE A 617 17.02 1.75 8.15
N ARG A 618 17.36 1.25 6.96
CA ARG A 618 16.41 1.13 5.84
C ARG A 618 15.21 0.29 6.21
N CYS A 619 15.44 -0.85 6.88
CA CYS A 619 14.35 -1.74 7.32
C CYS A 619 13.43 -1.04 8.31
N LEU A 620 13.98 -0.37 9.34
CA LEU A 620 13.18 0.41 10.28
C LEU A 620 12.41 1.52 9.58
N TYR A 621 13.09 2.30 8.71
CA TYR A 621 12.46 3.37 7.94
C TYR A 621 11.25 2.88 7.15
N ASN A 622 11.42 1.81 6.38
CA ASN A 622 10.32 1.27 5.57
C ASN A 622 9.17 0.75 6.43
N ALA A 623 9.46 0.06 7.54
CA ALA A 623 8.47 -0.51 8.44
C ALA A 623 7.60 0.58 9.08
N VAL A 624 8.21 1.56 9.76
CA VAL A 624 7.45 2.59 10.48
C VAL A 624 6.74 3.56 9.53
N ARG A 625 7.36 3.88 8.39
CA ARG A 625 6.77 4.77 7.39
C ARG A 625 5.60 4.13 6.66
N SER A 626 5.65 2.83 6.38
CA SER A 626 4.52 2.10 5.78
C SER A 626 3.35 1.89 6.74
N SER A 627 3.54 2.11 8.04
CA SER A 627 2.51 2.04 9.05
C SER A 627 1.92 3.41 9.38
N ARG A 628 2.76 4.46 9.45
CA ARG A 628 2.35 5.86 9.63
C ARG A 628 3.18 6.78 8.74
N GLU A 629 2.54 7.47 7.79
CA GLU A 629 3.18 8.31 6.78
C GLU A 629 4.11 9.38 7.37
N SER A 630 3.75 9.96 8.50
CA SER A 630 4.46 11.09 9.10
C SER A 630 5.60 10.74 10.05
N SER A 631 5.79 9.47 10.43
CA SER A 631 6.88 9.08 11.34
C SER A 631 8.27 9.45 10.80
N LYS A 632 9.17 9.92 11.66
CA LYS A 632 10.56 10.24 11.31
C LYS A 632 11.52 9.20 11.89
N VAL A 633 12.62 8.93 11.17
CA VAL A 633 13.67 8.00 11.60
C VAL A 633 15.02 8.71 11.64
N PHE A 634 15.78 8.46 12.69
CA PHE A 634 17.01 9.18 13.05
C PHE A 634 18.17 8.22 13.20
N ILE A 635 19.36 8.60 12.69
CA ILE A 635 20.65 8.07 13.12
C ILE A 635 21.07 8.82 14.36
N CYS A 636 21.67 8.14 15.35
CA CYS A 636 22.16 8.75 16.61
C CYS A 636 23.68 8.78 16.65
N LEU A 637 24.27 9.95 16.93
CA LEU A 637 25.70 10.18 17.00
C LEU A 637 26.07 10.95 18.24
N ASP A 638 27.33 10.70 18.75
CA ASP A 638 27.94 11.45 19.84
C ASP A 638 28.56 12.78 19.40
N ASN A 639 29.17 13.52 20.38
CA ASN A 639 29.77 14.83 20.15
C ASN A 639 31.18 14.80 19.54
N CYS A 640 31.77 13.63 19.33
CA CYS A 640 33.11 13.45 18.78
C CYS A 640 33.12 13.62 17.25
N TRP A 641 33.14 14.87 16.79
CA TRP A 641 32.85 15.22 15.41
C TRP A 641 33.94 14.78 14.41
N ASN A 642 35.17 15.33 14.53
CA ASN A 642 36.30 14.91 13.71
C ASN A 642 37.33 14.03 14.47
N GLN A 643 37.05 13.73 15.71
CA GLN A 643 37.82 12.82 16.53
C GLN A 643 37.01 11.58 16.82
N LYS A 644 37.63 10.41 16.84
CA LYS A 644 37.03 9.21 17.41
C LYS A 644 37.04 9.28 18.93
N ASN A 645 36.03 8.71 19.55
CA ASN A 645 35.95 8.56 20.98
C ASN A 645 37.11 7.72 21.56
N ALA A 646 37.38 7.82 22.84
CA ALA A 646 38.44 7.07 23.54
C ALA A 646 38.15 5.57 23.70
N PHE A 647 36.97 5.08 23.38
CA PHE A 647 36.63 3.66 23.44
C PHE A 647 37.48 2.81 22.49
N SER A 648 37.54 1.51 22.74
CA SER A 648 38.42 0.57 22.03
C SER A 648 38.22 0.60 20.52
N VAL A 649 36.97 0.61 20.07
CA VAL A 649 36.65 0.75 18.64
C VAL A 649 35.55 1.78 18.46
N CYS A 650 35.88 2.90 17.82
CA CYS A 650 34.92 3.93 17.47
C CYS A 650 35.39 4.76 16.27
N TYR A 651 34.49 5.53 15.74
CA TYR A 651 34.69 6.38 14.55
C TYR A 651 34.24 7.80 14.86
N SER A 652 34.67 8.76 14.06
CA SER A 652 34.18 10.13 14.19
C SER A 652 32.71 10.22 13.75
N ALA A 653 31.94 11.06 14.41
CA ALA A 653 30.52 11.28 14.05
C ALA A 653 30.37 11.77 12.61
N LYS A 654 31.26 12.69 12.15
CA LYS A 654 31.24 13.20 10.78
C LYS A 654 31.44 12.11 9.74
N SER A 655 32.51 11.28 9.90
CA SER A 655 32.79 10.22 8.92
C SER A 655 31.67 9.15 8.90
N THR A 656 31.08 8.87 10.05
CA THR A 656 29.96 7.94 10.17
C THR A 656 28.72 8.49 9.47
N LEU A 657 28.37 9.76 9.72
CA LEU A 657 27.22 10.41 9.08
C LEU A 657 27.34 10.45 7.55
N ASP A 658 28.53 10.87 7.06
CA ASP A 658 28.78 11.02 5.63
C ASP A 658 28.72 9.66 4.90
N SER A 659 29.34 8.65 5.49
CA SER A 659 29.37 7.30 4.93
C SER A 659 27.99 6.64 4.97
N PHE A 660 27.25 6.83 6.06
CA PHE A 660 25.86 6.36 6.19
C PHE A 660 24.97 7.00 5.11
N ALA A 661 24.98 8.32 4.98
CA ALA A 661 24.12 9.02 4.03
C ALA A 661 24.40 8.58 2.58
N ALA A 662 25.67 8.45 2.21
CA ALA A 662 26.09 7.96 0.89
C ALA A 662 25.65 6.52 0.66
N LYS A 663 25.86 5.62 1.64
CA LYS A 663 25.48 4.22 1.55
C LYS A 663 23.96 4.03 1.43
N LEU A 664 23.19 4.70 2.28
CA LEU A 664 21.74 4.62 2.29
C LEU A 664 21.12 5.12 0.98
N SER A 665 21.60 6.25 0.46
CA SER A 665 21.18 6.79 -0.83
C SER A 665 21.49 5.85 -2.00
N GLY A 666 22.58 5.10 -1.94
CA GLY A 666 22.93 4.06 -2.93
C GLY A 666 22.05 2.82 -2.81
N MET A 667 21.58 2.49 -1.61
CA MET A 667 20.73 1.33 -1.38
C MET A 667 19.28 1.54 -1.81
N GLN A 668 18.69 2.66 -1.42
CA GLN A 668 17.29 2.99 -1.67
C GLN A 668 17.13 4.50 -1.87
N LYS A 669 16.60 4.88 -3.01
CA LYS A 669 16.28 6.29 -3.30
C LYS A 669 15.07 6.76 -2.50
N GLY A 670 15.06 8.05 -2.09
CA GLY A 670 13.91 8.69 -1.44
C GLY A 670 13.77 8.38 0.06
N VAL A 671 14.82 7.90 0.72
CA VAL A 671 14.84 7.76 2.18
C VAL A 671 15.18 9.09 2.83
N ASN A 672 14.21 9.68 3.53
CA ASN A 672 14.35 10.94 4.26
C ASN A 672 14.74 10.66 5.72
N TRP A 673 16.02 10.50 5.95
CA TRP A 673 16.57 10.28 7.29
C TRP A 673 16.79 11.60 8.05
N ASN A 674 16.92 11.51 9.38
CA ASN A 674 17.15 12.63 10.28
C ASN A 674 18.30 12.29 11.26
N LEU A 675 18.77 13.29 12.01
CA LEU A 675 19.88 13.17 12.93
C LEU A 675 19.42 13.37 14.38
N ALA A 676 19.66 12.39 15.21
CA ALA A 676 19.68 12.49 16.68
C ALA A 676 21.14 12.72 17.10
N TYR A 677 21.38 13.69 17.95
CA TYR A 677 22.73 14.11 18.28
C TYR A 677 22.89 14.40 19.78
N HIS A 678 23.93 13.86 20.38
CA HIS A 678 24.25 14.07 21.79
C HIS A 678 25.34 15.13 21.91
N ALA A 679 24.94 16.38 22.10
CA ALA A 679 25.87 17.54 22.16
C ALA A 679 26.41 17.81 23.58
N TYR A 680 26.80 16.74 24.30
CA TYR A 680 27.38 16.83 25.61
C TYR A 680 28.64 17.73 25.65
N ASN A 681 28.86 18.40 26.78
CA ASN A 681 30.05 19.23 26.95
C ASN A 681 31.34 18.40 27.10
N GLN A 682 32.45 19.01 26.85
CA GLN A 682 33.78 18.46 27.09
C GLN A 682 34.60 19.39 28.00
N PRO A 683 35.00 18.94 29.22
CA PRO A 683 34.66 17.63 29.82
C PRO A 683 33.20 17.55 30.25
N LEU A 684 32.65 16.33 30.28
CA LEU A 684 31.26 16.07 30.63
C LEU A 684 30.86 16.49 32.03
N SER A 685 31.82 16.46 32.96
CA SER A 685 31.66 16.88 34.38
C SER A 685 31.46 18.40 34.54
N ASP A 686 31.90 19.24 33.57
CA ASP A 686 31.73 20.70 33.62
C ASP A 686 30.57 21.15 32.78
N SER A 687 29.55 21.72 33.42
CA SER A 687 28.36 22.23 32.73
C SER A 687 28.60 23.56 31.98
N ARG A 688 29.72 24.26 32.20
CA ARG A 688 30.00 25.59 31.66
C ARG A 688 30.51 25.58 30.20
N PHE A 689 29.70 25.07 29.29
CA PHE A 689 30.07 24.97 27.87
C PHE A 689 30.36 26.30 27.18
N TRP A 690 29.95 27.43 27.78
CA TRP A 690 30.19 28.78 27.25
C TRP A 690 31.57 29.32 27.63
N SER A 691 32.32 28.68 28.49
CA SER A 691 33.67 29.09 28.99
C SER A 691 34.62 27.91 28.87
N GLY A 692 35.83 28.10 29.21
CA GLY A 692 36.85 27.07 29.34
C GLY A 692 38.03 27.18 28.36
N ALA A 693 39.14 26.55 28.76
CA ALA A 693 40.35 26.43 27.97
C ALA A 693 40.09 25.58 26.71
N ASN A 694 40.98 25.69 25.71
CA ASN A 694 40.95 24.90 24.46
C ASN A 694 39.82 25.28 23.46
N ALA A 695 39.62 26.56 23.23
CA ALA A 695 38.70 27.05 22.20
C ALA A 695 38.94 26.43 20.81
N SER A 696 40.16 26.02 20.50
CA SER A 696 40.55 25.34 19.27
C SER A 696 39.84 23.99 19.03
N LEU A 697 39.34 23.34 20.10
CA LEU A 697 38.57 22.07 19.98
C LEU A 697 37.14 22.29 19.52
N PHE A 698 36.61 23.54 19.56
CA PHE A 698 35.24 23.91 19.31
C PHE A 698 35.11 25.01 18.26
N THR A 699 35.64 24.79 17.09
CA THR A 699 35.64 25.80 16.02
C THR A 699 34.27 25.84 15.32
N ASN A 700 34.04 26.93 14.57
CA ASN A 700 32.83 27.08 13.73
C ASN A 700 32.95 26.40 12.35
N ASP A 701 34.13 25.83 12.04
CA ASP A 701 34.35 25.07 10.82
C ASP A 701 34.18 23.56 11.07
N ALA A 702 33.23 22.95 10.37
CA ALA A 702 32.91 21.51 10.48
C ALA A 702 34.07 20.59 10.05
N ASN A 703 35.07 21.10 9.30
CA ASN A 703 36.21 20.30 8.87
C ASN A 703 37.38 20.29 9.88
N SER A 704 37.46 21.29 10.75
CA SER A 704 38.55 21.45 11.72
C SER A 704 38.13 21.29 13.17
N THR A 705 36.83 21.44 13.50
CA THR A 705 36.36 21.30 14.90
C THR A 705 36.54 19.87 15.39
N THR A 706 37.09 19.67 16.57
CA THR A 706 37.24 18.34 17.17
C THR A 706 35.93 17.83 17.70
N PHE A 707 35.23 18.66 18.47
CA PHE A 707 33.94 18.35 19.07
C PHE A 707 32.87 19.32 18.60
N ILE A 708 31.64 18.83 18.53
CA ILE A 708 30.46 19.70 18.45
C ILE A 708 29.60 19.45 19.69
N THR A 709 29.48 20.49 20.50
CA THR A 709 28.71 20.53 21.74
C THR A 709 27.73 21.69 21.69
N MET A 710 27.01 21.97 22.76
CA MET A 710 26.17 23.19 22.80
C MET A 710 26.95 24.48 22.61
N ARG A 711 28.30 24.48 22.78
CA ARG A 711 29.15 25.65 22.52
C ARG A 711 29.11 26.09 21.06
N ASN A 712 29.22 25.14 20.13
CA ASN A 712 29.28 25.36 18.67
C ASN A 712 28.26 24.54 17.91
N ILE A 713 27.06 24.38 18.45
CA ILE A 713 25.99 23.57 17.85
C ILE A 713 25.57 24.07 16.45
N GLU A 714 25.78 25.33 16.16
CA GLU A 714 25.53 25.95 14.88
C GLU A 714 26.39 25.35 13.78
N THR A 715 27.60 24.88 14.10
CA THR A 715 28.51 24.19 13.18
C THR A 715 27.84 22.92 12.64
N LEU A 716 27.21 22.12 13.52
CA LEU A 716 26.45 20.93 13.11
C LEU A 716 25.27 21.28 12.22
N THR A 717 24.48 22.24 12.67
CA THR A 717 23.22 22.57 11.96
C THR A 717 23.48 23.19 10.59
N ASN A 718 24.52 23.98 10.45
CA ASN A 718 24.97 24.52 9.17
C ASN A 718 25.53 23.42 8.26
N TYR A 719 26.34 22.51 8.80
CA TYR A 719 26.87 21.38 8.04
C TYR A 719 25.74 20.50 7.47
N VAL A 720 24.80 20.11 8.32
CA VAL A 720 23.66 19.28 7.90
C VAL A 720 22.80 20.00 6.88
N LYS A 721 22.47 21.27 7.11
CA LYS A 721 21.68 22.08 6.19
C LYS A 721 22.34 22.22 4.82
N ASN A 722 23.64 22.54 4.80
CA ASN A 722 24.37 22.80 3.56
C ASN A 722 24.61 21.52 2.75
N LYS A 723 24.89 20.39 3.42
CA LYS A 723 25.22 19.13 2.76
C LYS A 723 24.02 18.26 2.42
N TYR A 724 23.01 18.24 3.29
CA TYR A 724 21.86 17.31 3.18
C TYR A 724 20.52 18.03 3.01
N GLY A 725 20.50 19.35 3.13
CA GLY A 725 19.29 20.16 2.99
C GLY A 725 18.53 20.36 4.31
N SER A 726 17.62 21.35 4.30
CA SER A 726 16.83 21.73 5.47
C SER A 726 15.77 20.69 5.88
N ASN A 727 15.48 19.74 5.01
CA ASN A 727 14.54 18.64 5.30
C ASN A 727 15.15 17.56 6.18
N THR A 728 16.49 17.47 6.30
CA THR A 728 17.18 16.62 7.26
C THR A 728 17.16 17.32 8.61
N ARG A 729 16.24 16.88 9.49
CA ARG A 729 16.00 17.53 10.77
C ARG A 729 16.92 16.98 11.86
N ILE A 730 17.14 17.78 12.88
CA ILE A 730 18.00 17.44 14.01
C ILE A 730 17.17 17.44 15.29
N ILE A 731 17.33 16.41 16.11
CA ILE A 731 16.91 16.41 17.50
C ILE A 731 18.14 16.26 18.40
N LEU A 732 18.20 17.00 19.46
CA LEU A 732 19.17 16.80 20.53
C LEU A 732 18.55 15.82 21.52
N SER A 733 18.74 14.53 21.24
CA SER A 733 17.97 13.45 21.88
C SER A 733 18.42 13.13 23.29
N GLU A 734 19.65 13.48 23.63
CA GLU A 734 20.19 13.27 24.98
C GLU A 734 21.17 14.39 25.33
N GLN A 735 20.76 15.22 26.28
CA GLN A 735 21.55 16.35 26.75
C GLN A 735 21.63 16.32 28.29
N GLY A 736 22.80 16.57 28.85
CA GLY A 736 22.98 16.62 30.29
C GLY A 736 24.06 17.62 30.67
N PHE A 737 23.87 18.21 31.84
CA PHE A 737 24.83 19.16 32.43
C PHE A 737 25.01 18.80 33.90
N SER A 738 26.25 18.45 34.30
CA SER A 738 26.52 18.03 35.65
C SER A 738 26.55 19.18 36.64
N SER A 739 25.93 19.01 37.81
CA SER A 739 26.06 19.92 38.93
C SER A 739 27.23 19.57 39.87
N ALA A 740 27.97 18.48 39.63
CA ALA A 740 29.04 17.99 40.46
C ALA A 740 30.25 18.95 40.44
N SER A 741 30.61 19.47 39.27
CA SER A 741 31.68 20.47 39.11
C SER A 741 31.08 21.81 38.77
N GLY A 742 31.03 22.74 39.67
CA GLY A 742 30.50 24.09 39.47
C GLY A 742 29.08 24.35 40.01
N GLY A 743 28.47 23.34 40.60
CA GLY A 743 27.26 23.48 41.40
C GLY A 743 25.96 23.62 40.59
N GLN A 744 24.84 23.64 41.30
CA GLN A 744 23.50 23.65 40.72
C GLN A 744 23.14 24.92 39.93
N ALA A 745 23.77 26.09 40.29
CA ALA A 745 23.54 27.33 39.56
C ALA A 745 24.10 27.26 38.14
N ASN A 746 25.31 26.69 37.95
CA ASN A 746 25.88 26.48 36.63
C ASN A 746 25.10 25.44 35.79
N GLN A 747 24.62 24.36 36.42
CA GLN A 747 23.73 23.42 35.79
C GLN A 747 22.45 24.11 35.25
N ALA A 748 21.84 24.92 36.09
CA ALA A 748 20.61 25.64 35.73
C ALA A 748 20.84 26.65 34.59
N ALA A 749 21.99 27.40 34.65
CA ALA A 749 22.35 28.31 33.59
C ALA A 749 22.66 27.59 32.26
N ALA A 750 23.33 26.41 32.35
CA ALA A 750 23.64 25.59 31.17
C ALA A 750 22.37 25.08 30.49
N LEU A 751 21.40 24.58 31.24
CA LEU A 751 20.12 24.15 30.70
C LEU A 751 19.38 25.30 30.00
N ALA A 752 19.31 26.47 30.63
CA ALA A 752 18.64 27.63 30.05
C ALA A 752 19.32 28.12 28.77
N LEU A 753 20.66 28.30 28.81
CA LEU A 753 21.41 28.75 27.64
C LEU A 753 21.34 27.77 26.46
N ALA A 754 21.51 26.47 26.74
CA ALA A 754 21.45 25.43 25.74
C ALA A 754 20.06 25.34 25.10
N TYR A 755 19.01 25.41 25.93
CA TYR A 755 17.66 25.44 25.43
C TYR A 755 17.39 26.65 24.52
N TYR A 756 17.84 27.85 24.89
CA TYR A 756 17.66 29.04 24.06
C TYR A 756 18.41 28.93 22.73
N LYS A 757 19.61 28.39 22.73
CA LYS A 757 20.34 28.09 21.50
C LYS A 757 19.57 27.11 20.62
N ALA A 758 19.07 26.00 21.16
CA ALA A 758 18.28 25.02 20.44
C ALA A 758 16.95 25.62 19.95
N ALA A 759 16.25 26.39 20.80
CA ALA A 759 14.97 26.99 20.48
C ALA A 759 15.07 28.02 19.38
N CYS A 760 16.15 28.84 19.35
CA CYS A 760 16.43 29.81 18.33
C CYS A 760 16.99 29.21 17.02
N ASN A 761 17.38 27.93 17.01
CA ASN A 761 17.94 27.29 15.82
C ASN A 761 16.85 26.60 15.01
N PRO A 762 16.60 27.00 13.75
CA PRO A 762 15.50 26.45 12.96
C PRO A 762 15.71 24.99 12.52
N MET A 763 16.94 24.47 12.57
CA MET A 763 17.24 23.09 12.18
C MET A 763 16.97 22.06 13.29
N ILE A 764 16.86 22.51 14.54
CA ILE A 764 16.65 21.66 15.72
C ILE A 764 15.16 21.57 16.02
N ASP A 765 14.63 20.36 16.10
CA ASP A 765 13.20 20.09 16.36
C ASP A 765 12.91 19.78 17.83
N ALA A 766 13.88 19.23 18.58
CA ALA A 766 13.72 18.91 19.99
C ALA A 766 15.04 19.08 20.77
N PHE A 767 14.93 19.43 22.06
CA PHE A 767 15.99 19.50 23.06
C PHE A 767 15.53 18.65 24.24
N ILE A 768 16.09 17.47 24.37
CA ILE A 768 15.67 16.44 25.32
C ILE A 768 16.79 16.25 26.34
N ILE A 769 16.47 16.39 27.61
CA ILE A 769 17.46 16.20 28.67
C ILE A 769 17.46 14.77 29.22
N ARG A 770 18.62 14.31 29.59
CA ARG A 770 18.93 13.23 30.51
C ARG A 770 19.48 13.85 31.79
N SER A 771 18.89 13.65 32.97
CA SER A 771 17.81 12.79 33.37
C SER A 771 16.88 13.54 34.34
N TYR A 772 15.77 12.92 34.75
CA TYR A 772 14.84 13.51 35.70
C TYR A 772 15.44 13.53 37.12
N LYS A 773 16.17 12.47 37.50
CA LYS A 773 16.78 12.27 38.82
C LYS A 773 18.22 11.80 38.62
N ASP A 774 19.11 12.22 39.57
CA ASP A 774 20.50 11.75 39.61
C ASP A 774 20.55 10.26 39.85
N GLU A 775 21.35 9.56 39.05
CA GLU A 775 21.68 8.17 39.25
C GLU A 775 22.90 8.05 40.19
N ALA A 776 22.79 7.25 41.27
CA ALA A 776 23.85 7.16 42.28
C ALA A 776 25.20 6.73 41.69
N HIS A 777 25.19 5.83 40.73
CA HIS A 777 26.41 5.36 40.06
C HIS A 777 27.06 6.48 39.25
N GLU A 778 26.26 7.26 38.49
CA GLU A 778 26.79 8.42 37.73
C GLU A 778 27.36 9.50 38.66
N VAL A 779 26.67 9.75 39.79
CA VAL A 779 27.17 10.70 40.80
C VAL A 779 28.50 10.30 41.35
N SER A 780 28.73 9.00 41.60
CA SER A 780 30.05 8.47 42.06
C SER A 780 31.15 8.72 41.02
N GLN A 781 30.80 8.92 39.74
CA GLN A 781 31.71 9.28 38.66
C GLN A 781 31.80 10.80 38.40
N GLY A 782 31.25 11.62 39.27
CA GLY A 782 31.24 13.08 39.10
C GLY A 782 30.15 13.60 38.15
N LEU A 783 29.12 12.80 37.84
CA LEU A 783 28.09 13.13 36.88
C LEU A 783 26.70 13.26 37.56
N ALA A 784 26.38 14.43 38.09
CA ALA A 784 25.09 14.73 38.71
C ALA A 784 24.19 15.52 37.75
N MET A 785 23.61 14.84 36.76
CA MET A 785 22.89 15.46 35.64
C MET A 785 21.39 15.64 35.87
N GLY A 786 20.80 14.96 36.83
CA GLY A 786 19.39 15.01 37.16
C GLY A 786 18.86 16.40 37.51
N LEU A 787 17.59 16.64 37.30
CA LEU A 787 16.86 17.80 37.83
C LEU A 787 16.57 17.68 39.32
N LYS A 788 16.57 16.44 39.80
CA LYS A 788 16.51 16.09 41.24
C LYS A 788 17.78 15.38 41.66
N ASP A 789 18.13 15.47 42.95
CA ASP A 789 19.24 14.72 43.51
C ASP A 789 18.87 13.23 43.68
N THR A 790 19.82 12.42 44.14
CA THR A 790 19.61 11.00 44.42
C THR A 790 18.54 10.69 45.48
N ASN A 791 18.18 11.66 46.32
CA ASN A 791 17.11 11.59 47.31
C ASN A 791 15.77 12.12 46.80
N GLY A 792 15.69 12.51 45.54
CA GLY A 792 14.47 13.04 44.91
C GLY A 792 14.17 14.52 45.21
N ARG A 793 15.11 15.23 45.87
CA ARG A 793 14.95 16.67 46.14
C ARG A 793 15.24 17.49 44.91
N LYS A 794 14.39 18.50 44.63
CA LYS A 794 14.53 19.37 43.44
C LYS A 794 15.82 20.21 43.55
N LYS A 795 16.62 20.18 42.48
CA LYS A 795 17.76 21.11 42.33
C LYS A 795 17.29 22.46 41.78
N THR A 796 18.16 23.46 41.79
CA THR A 796 17.92 24.80 41.17
C THR A 796 17.50 24.66 39.72
N SER A 797 18.09 23.71 38.99
CA SER A 797 17.79 23.40 37.61
C SER A 797 16.35 22.93 37.36
N TYR A 798 15.68 22.33 38.36
CA TYR A 798 14.29 21.86 38.22
C TYR A 798 13.33 22.98 37.85
N ASN A 799 13.36 24.09 38.60
CA ASN A 799 12.46 25.21 38.38
C ASN A 799 12.77 25.95 37.07
N VAL A 800 14.04 26.07 36.74
CA VAL A 800 14.51 26.66 35.48
C VAL A 800 14.02 25.80 34.30
N PHE A 801 14.26 24.51 34.32
CA PHE A 801 13.85 23.59 33.26
C PHE A 801 12.33 23.59 33.07
N THR A 802 11.57 23.51 34.18
CA THR A 802 10.11 23.46 34.11
C THR A 802 9.51 24.66 33.40
N ASN A 803 10.15 25.83 33.47
CA ASN A 803 9.57 27.10 33.01
C ASN A 803 10.38 27.77 31.86
N MET A 804 11.54 27.24 31.45
CA MET A 804 12.43 27.89 30.47
C MET A 804 11.82 27.99 29.06
N ASP A 805 10.74 27.29 28.78
CA ASP A 805 10.01 27.28 27.50
C ASP A 805 8.65 28.00 27.58
N SER A 806 8.31 28.61 28.69
CA SER A 806 7.06 29.37 28.88
C SER A 806 7.16 30.79 28.32
N SER A 807 6.02 31.44 28.12
CA SER A 807 5.96 32.87 27.73
C SER A 807 6.72 33.80 28.69
N ASN A 808 6.80 33.42 29.95
CA ASN A 808 7.51 34.14 31.02
C ASN A 808 8.87 33.50 31.34
N SER A 809 9.52 32.82 30.40
CA SER A 809 10.74 32.05 30.66
C SER A 809 11.85 32.89 31.31
N LEU A 810 12.05 34.14 30.91
CA LEU A 810 13.07 35.03 31.46
C LEU A 810 12.94 35.27 32.98
N LYS A 811 11.72 35.27 33.54
CA LYS A 811 11.50 35.33 35.00
C LYS A 811 12.23 34.23 35.76
N TYR A 812 12.43 33.09 35.15
CA TYR A 812 13.02 31.88 35.77
C TYR A 812 14.49 31.66 35.38
N THR A 813 14.91 32.23 34.26
CA THR A 813 16.22 31.92 33.66
C THR A 813 17.20 33.09 33.74
N GLU A 814 16.74 34.34 33.68
CA GLU A 814 17.60 35.52 33.51
C GLU A 814 18.58 35.72 34.68
N LYS A 815 18.14 35.48 35.91
CA LYS A 815 19.02 35.60 37.10
C LYS A 815 20.19 34.67 37.03
N VAL A 816 19.98 33.35 36.73
CA VAL A 816 21.08 32.37 36.66
C VAL A 816 21.96 32.61 35.41
N LEU A 817 21.37 33.07 34.30
CA LEU A 817 22.10 33.39 33.08
C LEU A 817 23.03 34.61 33.27
N ASN A 818 22.50 35.69 33.89
CA ASN A 818 23.28 36.88 34.15
C ASN A 818 24.42 36.59 35.12
N SER A 819 24.16 35.81 36.20
CA SER A 819 25.16 35.53 37.23
C SER A 819 26.23 34.54 36.78
N GLN A 820 25.91 33.52 35.98
CA GLN A 820 26.81 32.42 35.63
C GLN A 820 27.43 32.61 34.23
N VAL A 821 26.76 33.24 33.32
CA VAL A 821 27.17 33.33 31.90
C VAL A 821 27.55 34.75 31.51
N GLY A 822 26.98 35.76 32.18
CA GLY A 822 27.18 37.19 31.87
C GLY A 822 26.41 37.62 30.61
N ASN A 823 27.11 38.03 29.58
CA ASN A 823 26.50 38.42 28.30
C ASN A 823 25.97 37.19 27.51
N TRP A 824 25.00 36.51 28.07
CA TRP A 824 24.43 35.28 27.49
C TRP A 824 23.62 35.53 26.21
N LYS A 825 23.02 36.71 26.05
CA LYS A 825 22.22 37.05 24.85
C LYS A 825 23.07 37.01 23.58
N ALA A 826 24.32 37.47 23.66
CA ALA A 826 25.27 37.38 22.55
C ALA A 826 25.69 35.94 22.20
N LYS A 827 25.52 34.99 23.11
CA LYS A 827 25.86 33.57 22.91
C LYS A 827 24.69 32.75 22.31
N VAL A 828 23.55 33.36 22.04
CA VAL A 828 22.37 32.75 21.41
C VAL A 828 22.13 33.36 20.03
N PRO A 829 22.62 32.76 18.97
CA PRO A 829 22.40 33.27 17.60
C PRO A 829 20.91 33.42 17.28
N GLY A 830 20.54 34.61 16.77
CA GLY A 830 19.16 34.94 16.47
C GLY A 830 18.27 35.20 17.68
N TYR A 831 18.87 35.47 18.86
CA TYR A 831 18.15 35.88 20.04
C TYR A 831 17.40 37.20 19.82
N THR A 832 16.13 37.24 20.17
CA THR A 832 15.37 38.47 20.45
C THR A 832 14.40 38.18 21.58
N ALA A 833 14.05 39.18 22.39
CA ALA A 833 13.09 39.02 23.48
C ALA A 833 11.73 38.52 22.94
N LYS A 834 11.29 39.04 21.79
CA LYS A 834 10.07 38.62 21.11
C LYS A 834 10.15 37.13 20.70
N ARG A 835 11.30 36.67 20.23
CA ARG A 835 11.48 35.25 19.79
C ARG A 835 11.41 34.33 21.01
N VAL A 836 12.01 34.69 22.11
CA VAL A 836 11.95 33.88 23.35
C VAL A 836 10.53 33.84 23.90
N SER A 837 9.78 34.94 23.95
CA SER A 837 8.39 34.96 24.41
C SER A 837 7.45 34.20 23.46
N SER A 838 7.78 34.09 22.17
CA SER A 838 7.02 33.35 21.14
C SER A 838 7.39 31.85 21.01
N MET A 839 8.36 31.36 21.81
CA MET A 839 8.72 29.92 21.79
C MET A 839 7.59 29.02 22.26
N TYR A 840 6.68 29.56 23.08
CA TYR A 840 5.45 28.88 23.47
C TYR A 840 4.37 29.18 22.42
N ARG A 841 4.07 28.21 21.60
CA ARG A 841 2.95 28.28 20.66
C ARG A 841 1.66 27.91 21.42
N ASN A 842 0.74 28.82 21.52
CA ASN A 842 -0.58 28.60 22.15
C ASN A 842 -1.39 27.53 21.41
#